data_b442b7f322a7baba305caea2d4c3ad36
#
_entry.id   b442b7f322a7baba305caea2d4c3ad36
#
_cell.length_a   1.000
_cell.length_b   1.000
_cell.length_c   1.000
_cell.angle_alpha   90.00
_cell.angle_beta   90.00
_cell.angle_gamma   90.00
#
_symmetry.space_group_name_H-M   'P 1'
#
loop_
_entity.id
_entity.type
_entity.pdbx_description
1 polymer ?
#
loop_
_entity_poly.entity_id
_entity_poly.type
_entity_poly.pdbx_seq_one_letter_code
_entity_poly.pdbx_strand_id
1 'polypeptide(L)'
;MAIEIPKNIDLDNPEFQNAWDLINHTHQSIFLTGKAGTGKSTFLRYICANTRKKYVILAPTGIAAVNVGGVTMHSFFKMPFKPLLPDDPDYLPRTIRKTLRFPRDKVKLIKELDLIIIDEISMVRSDMIDYMDRVLRIYNENMREPFGGKQLLLVGDIFQLEPVVTSDMRSILRRYYNNFFFFNANAFHDANLVPIELRKIYRQTDSTFVSMLDRVRVNHATKQDIQLINSRCLTKYDAPKDSLVMTLATRRDTVDSINEEHMNELTSKEYVFEGKIEGTFPSQNLPTSQRLAIKEGAQVIFIRNDKEGRWINGTLGKVCSLSKDNMKVELESGDIYDVVPEIWENMQYAYNEEKKVVVENVLGTFKQYPVKPAWALTVHKSQGLTFNNIIIDFAGGAFSCGQTYVALSRCTSLEGIVMLRPIDERDIIVNPQVVEFSHQFNDKMLISDAMNKAKANDLYNRAVKAFEKDNFANAIEMVAEAMSIDNIISEPLTKRFASVKLSRITRYKSVILALKKTISEKDAVLNKLAAEYVSLGAASVDMETEGIGCLAKDAIAVKAAFANFDKALSINPNCADAILCKAKLLAAIGELDSALSLIYKANDVCPDDYGILFAKGRISFRADDLPTAIKSFKKAIKVDKQAIKPHEMLYEIYDKIGLDEFADRERAKIEKLRKAESRMKK
;
A
#
# COMPACT_ATOMS: atom_id res chain seq x y z
N MET A 1 1.90 -1.37 -14.84
CA MET A 1 0.68 -1.67 -15.65
C MET A 1 -0.54 -1.28 -14.86
N ALA A 2 -1.51 -0.58 -15.44
CA ALA A 2 -2.82 -0.45 -14.80
C ALA A 2 -3.46 -1.84 -14.78
N ILE A 3 -3.80 -2.34 -13.59
CA ILE A 3 -4.51 -3.61 -13.42
C ILE A 3 -5.90 -3.39 -14.01
N GLU A 4 -6.23 -4.07 -15.12
CA GLU A 4 -7.57 -3.98 -15.71
C GLU A 4 -8.58 -4.58 -14.74
N ILE A 5 -9.52 -3.74 -14.32
CA ILE A 5 -10.64 -4.16 -13.48
C ILE A 5 -11.64 -4.89 -14.36
N PRO A 6 -12.01 -6.14 -14.04
CA PRO A 6 -13.05 -6.84 -14.77
C PRO A 6 -14.35 -6.05 -14.72
N LYS A 7 -15.02 -5.89 -15.88
CA LYS A 7 -16.25 -5.08 -16.01
C LYS A 7 -17.47 -5.63 -15.24
N ASN A 8 -17.47 -6.92 -14.88
CA ASN A 8 -18.58 -7.60 -14.21
C ASN A 8 -18.11 -8.26 -12.90
N ILE A 9 -17.94 -7.46 -11.86
CA ILE A 9 -17.66 -7.98 -10.51
C ILE A 9 -18.95 -7.98 -9.71
N ASP A 10 -19.26 -9.13 -9.11
CA ASP A 10 -20.39 -9.28 -8.19
C ASP A 10 -20.03 -8.70 -6.82
N LEU A 11 -20.26 -7.40 -6.67
CA LEU A 11 -20.00 -6.68 -5.42
C LEU A 11 -21.01 -7.00 -4.30
N ASP A 12 -22.15 -7.61 -4.65
CA ASP A 12 -23.19 -7.96 -3.67
C ASP A 12 -22.93 -9.32 -2.99
N ASN A 13 -21.88 -10.01 -3.39
CA ASN A 13 -21.47 -11.26 -2.77
C ASN A 13 -20.98 -11.01 -1.32
N PRO A 14 -21.62 -11.60 -0.26
CA PRO A 14 -21.29 -11.31 1.12
C PRO A 14 -19.87 -11.74 1.52
N GLU A 15 -19.36 -12.85 0.97
CA GLU A 15 -17.99 -13.30 1.24
C GLU A 15 -16.97 -12.33 0.64
N PHE A 16 -17.31 -11.76 -0.51
CA PHE A 16 -16.49 -10.72 -1.16
C PHE A 16 -16.45 -9.44 -0.32
N GLN A 17 -17.62 -8.99 0.19
CA GLN A 17 -17.72 -7.81 1.05
C GLN A 17 -16.95 -8.01 2.36
N ASN A 18 -17.13 -9.16 3.04
CA ASN A 18 -16.40 -9.47 4.27
C ASN A 18 -14.88 -9.42 4.06
N ALA A 19 -14.38 -10.03 2.97
CA ALA A 19 -12.96 -10.00 2.67
C ALA A 19 -12.46 -8.58 2.36
N TRP A 20 -13.25 -7.80 1.60
CA TRP A 20 -12.96 -6.41 1.30
C TRP A 20 -12.86 -5.55 2.56
N ASP A 21 -13.84 -5.67 3.45
CA ASP A 21 -13.90 -4.88 4.68
C ASP A 21 -12.75 -5.24 5.63
N LEU A 22 -12.45 -6.52 5.80
CA LEU A 22 -11.32 -6.96 6.60
C LEU A 22 -9.98 -6.46 6.04
N ILE A 23 -9.81 -6.42 4.72
CA ILE A 23 -8.56 -5.91 4.11
C ILE A 23 -8.42 -4.41 4.34
N ASN A 24 -9.46 -3.63 4.10
CA ASN A 24 -9.33 -2.17 4.10
C ASN A 24 -9.50 -1.53 5.47
N HIS A 25 -10.28 -2.14 6.35
CA HIS A 25 -10.63 -1.56 7.64
C HIS A 25 -9.95 -2.23 8.84
N THR A 26 -9.18 -3.31 8.62
CA THR A 26 -8.48 -4.03 9.68
C THR A 26 -6.99 -4.24 9.36
N HIS A 27 -6.23 -4.75 10.33
CA HIS A 27 -4.88 -5.31 10.14
C HIS A 27 -4.89 -6.84 10.21
N GLN A 28 -6.09 -7.45 10.24
CA GLN A 28 -6.25 -8.88 10.37
C GLN A 28 -5.82 -9.62 9.11
N SER A 29 -4.97 -10.62 9.27
CA SER A 29 -4.57 -11.49 8.15
C SER A 29 -5.71 -12.37 7.70
N ILE A 30 -5.86 -12.53 6.38
CA ILE A 30 -6.97 -13.23 5.73
C ILE A 30 -6.44 -14.35 4.85
N PHE A 31 -7.10 -15.49 4.92
CA PHE A 31 -6.97 -16.53 3.91
C PHE A 31 -8.21 -16.56 3.03
N LEU A 32 -8.07 -16.11 1.80
CA LEU A 32 -9.11 -16.15 0.80
C LEU A 32 -9.03 -17.43 0.00
N THR A 33 -10.00 -18.29 0.17
CA THR A 33 -10.10 -19.58 -0.51
C THR A 33 -11.37 -19.67 -1.36
N GLY A 34 -11.55 -20.78 -2.01
CA GLY A 34 -12.71 -21.10 -2.82
C GLY A 34 -12.36 -22.09 -3.93
N LYS A 35 -13.38 -22.74 -4.45
CA LYS A 35 -13.27 -23.72 -5.53
C LYS A 35 -12.68 -23.12 -6.80
N ALA A 36 -12.35 -23.99 -7.76
CA ALA A 36 -12.00 -23.51 -9.09
C ALA A 36 -13.18 -22.71 -9.69
N GLY A 37 -12.89 -21.52 -10.26
CA GLY A 37 -13.93 -20.69 -10.88
C GLY A 37 -14.77 -19.81 -9.95
N THR A 38 -14.43 -19.67 -8.66
CA THR A 38 -15.16 -18.79 -7.70
C THR A 38 -14.71 -17.34 -7.73
N GLY A 39 -13.81 -16.92 -8.62
CA GLY A 39 -13.44 -15.53 -8.78
C GLY A 39 -12.28 -15.04 -7.90
N LYS A 40 -11.48 -15.92 -7.28
CA LYS A 40 -10.30 -15.53 -6.46
C LYS A 40 -9.38 -14.55 -7.16
N SER A 41 -8.97 -14.84 -8.39
CA SER A 41 -8.08 -13.96 -9.17
C SER A 41 -8.77 -12.65 -9.57
N THR A 42 -10.09 -12.65 -9.76
CA THR A 42 -10.90 -11.46 -10.01
C THR A 42 -10.93 -10.56 -8.79
N PHE A 43 -11.15 -11.15 -7.60
CA PHE A 43 -11.07 -10.45 -6.32
C PHE A 43 -9.69 -9.85 -6.09
N LEU A 44 -8.63 -10.61 -6.35
CA LEU A 44 -7.26 -10.12 -6.22
C LEU A 44 -7.01 -8.87 -7.07
N ARG A 45 -7.40 -8.89 -8.34
CA ARG A 45 -7.30 -7.72 -9.23
C ARG A 45 -8.11 -6.53 -8.71
N TYR A 46 -9.31 -6.79 -8.20
CA TYR A 46 -10.15 -5.74 -7.63
C TYR A 46 -9.51 -5.09 -6.41
N ILE A 47 -8.97 -5.87 -5.47
CA ILE A 47 -8.24 -5.36 -4.30
C ILE A 47 -7.06 -4.50 -4.73
N CYS A 48 -6.22 -5.01 -5.63
CA CYS A 48 -5.04 -4.29 -6.10
C CYS A 48 -5.37 -2.94 -6.77
N ALA A 49 -6.52 -2.86 -7.44
CA ALA A 49 -6.96 -1.64 -8.11
C ALA A 49 -7.61 -0.61 -7.18
N ASN A 50 -8.22 -1.04 -6.06
CA ASN A 50 -9.08 -0.18 -5.25
C ASN A 50 -8.56 0.06 -3.83
N THR A 51 -7.64 -0.76 -3.30
CA THR A 51 -7.10 -0.57 -1.95
C THR A 51 -6.20 0.65 -1.87
N ARG A 52 -6.26 1.35 -0.72
CA ARG A 52 -5.32 2.44 -0.41
C ARG A 52 -4.06 1.97 0.29
N LYS A 53 -3.98 0.67 0.64
CA LYS A 53 -2.83 0.08 1.30
C LYS A 53 -1.65 -0.07 0.34
N LYS A 54 -0.46 0.17 0.83
CA LYS A 54 0.79 -0.12 0.09
C LYS A 54 1.01 -1.61 0.12
N TYR A 55 1.00 -2.26 -1.02
CA TYR A 55 1.05 -3.72 -1.12
C TYR A 55 2.18 -4.22 -2.00
N VAL A 56 2.46 -5.51 -1.85
CA VAL A 56 3.28 -6.30 -2.76
C VAL A 56 2.55 -7.61 -3.05
N ILE A 57 2.65 -8.09 -4.31
CA ILE A 57 2.12 -9.38 -4.72
C ILE A 57 3.25 -10.38 -4.84
N LEU A 58 3.11 -11.51 -4.16
CA LEU A 58 4.07 -12.59 -4.13
C LEU A 58 3.42 -13.90 -4.60
N ALA A 59 4.24 -14.82 -5.12
CA ALA A 59 3.79 -16.16 -5.45
C ALA A 59 4.92 -17.19 -5.18
N PRO A 60 4.60 -18.46 -4.99
CA PRO A 60 5.61 -19.51 -4.74
C PRO A 60 6.45 -19.84 -5.98
N THR A 61 5.90 -19.71 -7.17
CA THR A 61 6.57 -20.05 -8.44
C THR A 61 6.70 -18.85 -9.38
N GLY A 62 7.69 -18.91 -10.28
CA GLY A 62 7.91 -17.85 -11.27
C GLY A 62 6.71 -17.64 -12.19
N ILE A 63 6.07 -18.72 -12.64
CA ILE A 63 4.89 -18.68 -13.52
C ILE A 63 3.71 -18.02 -12.81
N ALA A 64 3.42 -18.42 -11.58
CA ALA A 64 2.36 -17.81 -10.78
C ALA A 64 2.64 -16.32 -10.53
N ALA A 65 3.88 -15.95 -10.23
CA ALA A 65 4.28 -14.55 -10.01
C ALA A 65 4.05 -13.69 -11.27
N VAL A 66 4.44 -14.19 -12.44
CA VAL A 66 4.22 -13.49 -13.72
C VAL A 66 2.72 -13.31 -14.01
N ASN A 67 1.90 -14.34 -13.75
CA ASN A 67 0.46 -14.31 -14.00
C ASN A 67 -0.28 -13.23 -13.19
N VAL A 68 0.20 -12.92 -11.99
CA VAL A 68 -0.41 -11.92 -11.11
C VAL A 68 0.31 -10.57 -11.14
N GLY A 69 1.35 -10.42 -11.96
CA GLY A 69 2.17 -9.21 -12.00
C GLY A 69 2.99 -9.00 -10.72
N GLY A 70 3.38 -10.08 -10.07
CA GLY A 70 4.13 -10.05 -8.81
C GLY A 70 5.55 -10.60 -8.94
N VAL A 71 6.18 -10.91 -7.80
CA VAL A 71 7.49 -11.52 -7.70
C VAL A 71 7.44 -12.80 -6.87
N THR A 72 8.45 -13.68 -7.01
CA THR A 72 8.47 -14.90 -6.19
C THR A 72 8.86 -14.59 -4.74
N MET A 73 8.29 -15.36 -3.79
CA MET A 73 8.64 -15.26 -2.37
C MET A 73 10.15 -15.47 -2.16
N HIS A 74 10.76 -16.43 -2.87
CA HIS A 74 12.19 -16.69 -2.82
C HIS A 74 13.02 -15.46 -3.23
N SER A 75 12.65 -14.78 -4.29
CA SER A 75 13.32 -13.57 -4.75
C SER A 75 13.10 -12.40 -3.78
N PHE A 76 11.85 -12.19 -3.32
CA PHE A 76 11.52 -11.07 -2.47
C PHE A 76 12.23 -11.13 -1.12
N PHE A 77 12.21 -12.28 -0.46
CA PHE A 77 12.81 -12.51 0.85
C PHE A 77 14.21 -13.10 0.81
N LYS A 78 14.78 -13.36 -0.38
CA LYS A 78 16.05 -14.08 -0.58
C LYS A 78 16.05 -15.42 0.17
N MET A 79 14.93 -16.15 0.06
CA MET A 79 14.79 -17.45 0.70
C MET A 79 15.72 -18.48 0.04
N PRO A 80 16.51 -19.25 0.78
CA PRO A 80 17.24 -20.38 0.24
C PRO A 80 16.30 -21.55 -0.08
N PHE A 81 16.70 -22.42 -1.00
CA PHE A 81 15.91 -23.59 -1.42
C PHE A 81 16.03 -24.80 -0.48
N LYS A 82 16.66 -24.64 0.69
CA LYS A 82 16.76 -25.67 1.74
C LYS A 82 15.58 -25.57 2.72
N PRO A 83 15.34 -26.60 3.57
CA PRO A 83 14.43 -26.48 4.71
C PRO A 83 14.83 -25.32 5.62
N LEU A 84 13.84 -24.55 6.07
CA LEU A 84 14.03 -23.33 6.87
C LEU A 84 13.63 -23.63 8.32
N LEU A 85 14.58 -24.07 9.13
CA LEU A 85 14.28 -24.57 10.46
C LEU A 85 14.17 -23.44 11.49
N PRO A 86 13.22 -23.50 12.44
CA PRO A 86 13.06 -22.47 13.46
C PRO A 86 14.28 -22.25 14.35
N ASP A 87 15.06 -23.28 14.61
CA ASP A 87 16.26 -23.28 15.47
C ASP A 87 17.59 -23.23 14.70
N ASP A 88 17.55 -23.15 13.36
CA ASP A 88 18.77 -23.01 12.54
C ASP A 88 19.52 -21.71 12.94
N PRO A 89 20.80 -21.81 13.36
CA PRO A 89 21.63 -20.66 13.72
C PRO A 89 21.69 -19.57 12.63
N ASP A 90 21.59 -19.97 11.36
CA ASP A 90 21.58 -19.04 10.22
C ASP A 90 20.34 -18.14 10.22
N TYR A 91 19.25 -18.56 10.86
CA TYR A 91 17.98 -17.83 10.91
C TYR A 91 17.71 -17.13 12.23
N LEU A 92 18.67 -17.12 13.15
CA LEU A 92 18.57 -16.28 14.34
C LEU A 92 18.60 -14.79 13.96
N PRO A 93 17.89 -13.91 14.69
CA PRO A 93 17.78 -12.49 14.34
C PRO A 93 19.11 -11.78 14.13
N ARG A 94 20.13 -12.12 14.92
CA ARG A 94 21.47 -11.54 14.79
C ARG A 94 22.18 -11.99 13.52
N THR A 95 21.99 -13.26 13.13
CA THR A 95 22.60 -13.84 11.94
C THR A 95 21.90 -13.33 10.68
N ILE A 96 20.57 -13.33 10.64
CA ILE A 96 19.79 -12.77 9.51
C ILE A 96 20.22 -11.33 9.21
N ARG A 97 20.39 -10.45 10.21
CA ARG A 97 20.86 -9.08 9.98
C ARG A 97 22.24 -9.01 9.34
N LYS A 98 23.11 -9.99 9.60
CA LYS A 98 24.47 -10.03 9.03
C LYS A 98 24.52 -10.67 7.64
N THR A 99 23.78 -11.74 7.43
CA THR A 99 23.82 -12.58 6.21
C THR A 99 22.84 -12.08 5.14
N LEU A 100 21.61 -11.74 5.53
CA LEU A 100 20.57 -11.26 4.65
C LEU A 100 20.65 -9.73 4.50
N ARG A 101 21.66 -9.26 3.79
CA ARG A 101 21.83 -7.81 3.55
C ARG A 101 20.88 -7.35 2.45
N PHE A 102 19.80 -6.66 2.83
CA PHE A 102 18.97 -5.94 1.88
C PHE A 102 19.55 -4.54 1.60
N PRO A 103 19.44 -4.05 0.36
CA PRO A 103 19.69 -2.64 0.04
C PRO A 103 18.79 -1.72 0.88
N ARG A 104 19.20 -0.48 1.11
CA ARG A 104 18.45 0.49 1.91
C ARG A 104 17.01 0.67 1.41
N ASP A 105 16.84 0.77 0.10
CA ASP A 105 15.52 0.93 -0.54
C ASP A 105 14.60 -0.27 -0.26
N LYS A 106 15.16 -1.48 -0.26
CA LYS A 106 14.39 -2.70 0.07
C LYS A 106 13.96 -2.72 1.53
N VAL A 107 14.83 -2.32 2.45
CA VAL A 107 14.48 -2.20 3.88
C VAL A 107 13.37 -1.16 4.07
N LYS A 108 13.48 -0.03 3.37
CA LYS A 108 12.47 1.01 3.41
C LYS A 108 11.15 0.52 2.82
N LEU A 109 11.18 -0.18 1.69
CA LEU A 109 10.00 -0.83 1.12
C LEU A 109 9.31 -1.72 2.16
N ILE A 110 10.06 -2.64 2.82
CA ILE A 110 9.49 -3.54 3.83
C ILE A 110 8.83 -2.75 4.98
N LYS A 111 9.44 -1.66 5.44
CA LYS A 111 8.89 -0.81 6.50
C LYS A 111 7.59 -0.13 6.07
N GLU A 112 7.51 0.31 4.85
CA GLU A 112 6.38 1.08 4.31
C GLU A 112 5.20 0.22 3.82
N LEU A 113 5.39 -1.08 3.60
CA LEU A 113 4.30 -1.99 3.23
C LEU A 113 3.24 -2.07 4.33
N ASP A 114 1.96 -2.04 3.93
CA ASP A 114 0.81 -2.28 4.78
C ASP A 114 0.28 -3.71 4.59
N LEU A 115 0.33 -4.22 3.34
CA LEU A 115 -0.30 -5.47 2.93
C LEU A 115 0.67 -6.32 2.11
N ILE A 116 0.78 -7.60 2.44
CA ILE A 116 1.50 -8.59 1.65
C ILE A 116 0.50 -9.60 1.11
N ILE A 117 0.41 -9.68 -0.21
CA ILE A 117 -0.48 -10.59 -0.91
C ILE A 117 0.33 -11.79 -1.39
N ILE A 118 -0.15 -13.01 -1.11
CA ILE A 118 0.49 -14.23 -1.59
C ILE A 118 -0.55 -15.05 -2.34
N ASP A 119 -0.36 -15.16 -3.65
CA ASP A 119 -1.21 -16.01 -4.50
C ASP A 119 -0.67 -17.44 -4.53
N GLU A 120 -1.53 -18.42 -4.87
CA GLU A 120 -1.24 -19.86 -4.87
C GLU A 120 -0.62 -20.34 -3.55
N ILE A 121 -1.18 -19.89 -2.42
CA ILE A 121 -0.66 -20.16 -1.08
C ILE A 121 -0.65 -21.65 -0.72
N SER A 122 -1.49 -22.47 -1.37
CA SER A 122 -1.53 -23.94 -1.17
C SER A 122 -0.18 -24.61 -1.41
N MET A 123 0.66 -24.02 -2.26
CA MET A 123 1.99 -24.53 -2.59
C MET A 123 3.09 -24.07 -1.62
N VAL A 124 2.77 -23.21 -0.65
CA VAL A 124 3.74 -22.62 0.29
C VAL A 124 3.82 -23.46 1.55
N ARG A 125 5.05 -23.83 1.95
CA ARG A 125 5.31 -24.61 3.16
C ARG A 125 5.27 -23.76 4.43
N SER A 126 4.97 -24.41 5.57
CA SER A 126 4.95 -23.78 6.90
C SER A 126 6.27 -23.08 7.24
N ASP A 127 7.41 -23.74 6.95
CA ASP A 127 8.74 -23.20 7.23
C ASP A 127 9.05 -21.91 6.44
N MET A 128 8.51 -21.79 5.24
CA MET A 128 8.65 -20.56 4.43
C MET A 128 7.88 -19.40 5.05
N ILE A 129 6.70 -19.65 5.61
CA ILE A 129 5.91 -18.64 6.31
C ILE A 129 6.62 -18.17 7.58
N ASP A 130 7.15 -19.11 8.38
CA ASP A 130 7.88 -18.77 9.61
C ASP A 130 9.18 -17.99 9.30
N TYR A 131 9.87 -18.33 8.21
CA TYR A 131 11.01 -17.55 7.75
C TYR A 131 10.59 -16.12 7.33
N MET A 132 9.50 -15.99 6.58
CA MET A 132 8.94 -14.69 6.19
C MET A 132 8.58 -13.85 7.42
N ASP A 133 7.89 -14.45 8.41
CA ASP A 133 7.57 -13.78 9.67
C ASP A 133 8.83 -13.23 10.35
N ARG A 134 9.84 -14.07 10.48
CA ARG A 134 11.10 -13.69 11.11
C ARG A 134 11.79 -12.54 10.39
N VAL A 135 11.87 -12.59 9.05
CA VAL A 135 12.46 -11.50 8.25
C VAL A 135 11.69 -10.21 8.42
N LEU A 136 10.36 -10.28 8.38
CA LEU A 136 9.50 -9.10 8.54
C LEU A 136 9.63 -8.48 9.93
N ARG A 137 9.62 -9.29 11.00
CA ARG A 137 9.83 -8.78 12.38
C ARG A 137 11.18 -8.06 12.52
N ILE A 138 12.24 -8.63 11.94
CA ILE A 138 13.60 -8.06 12.03
C ILE A 138 13.72 -6.74 11.28
N TYR A 139 13.28 -6.69 10.02
CA TYR A 139 13.46 -5.51 9.17
C TYR A 139 12.43 -4.42 9.43
N ASN A 140 11.25 -4.77 9.97
CA ASN A 140 10.27 -3.80 10.44
C ASN A 140 10.55 -3.33 11.89
N GLU A 141 11.58 -3.91 12.55
CA GLU A 141 11.96 -3.60 13.95
C GLU A 141 10.81 -3.83 14.95
N ASN A 142 9.88 -4.71 14.59
CA ASN A 142 8.74 -5.08 15.42
C ASN A 142 8.77 -6.58 15.71
N MET A 143 9.47 -6.95 16.77
CA MET A 143 9.64 -8.35 17.19
C MET A 143 8.41 -8.92 17.93
N ARG A 144 7.46 -8.06 18.33
CA ARG A 144 6.32 -8.46 19.16
C ARG A 144 5.15 -8.94 18.33
N GLU A 145 4.88 -8.26 17.22
CA GLU A 145 3.74 -8.57 16.37
C GLU A 145 4.11 -9.56 15.28
N PRO A 146 3.24 -10.54 14.98
CA PRO A 146 3.41 -11.44 13.85
C PRO A 146 3.60 -10.64 12.56
N PHE A 147 4.48 -11.16 11.71
CA PHE A 147 4.84 -10.54 10.42
C PHE A 147 5.32 -9.08 10.56
N GLY A 148 5.83 -8.70 11.75
CA GLY A 148 6.25 -7.34 12.05
C GLY A 148 5.10 -6.32 11.99
N GLY A 149 3.85 -6.76 12.21
CA GLY A 149 2.64 -5.95 12.13
C GLY A 149 2.08 -5.76 10.73
N LYS A 150 2.58 -6.49 9.72
CA LYS A 150 2.03 -6.44 8.35
C LYS A 150 0.82 -7.33 8.22
N GLN A 151 -0.19 -6.86 7.48
CA GLN A 151 -1.36 -7.66 7.13
C GLN A 151 -1.02 -8.61 5.98
N LEU A 152 -1.52 -9.85 6.04
CA LEU A 152 -1.41 -10.81 4.95
C LEU A 152 -2.75 -11.03 4.27
N LEU A 153 -2.75 -11.10 2.94
CA LEU A 153 -3.81 -11.66 2.13
C LEU A 153 -3.26 -12.91 1.42
N LEU A 154 -3.66 -14.07 1.93
CA LEU A 154 -3.26 -15.37 1.40
C LEU A 154 -4.35 -15.88 0.48
N VAL A 155 -4.04 -16.12 -0.80
CA VAL A 155 -5.03 -16.53 -1.80
C VAL A 155 -4.69 -17.93 -2.33
N GLY A 156 -5.67 -18.82 -2.37
CA GLY A 156 -5.48 -20.17 -2.90
C GLY A 156 -6.59 -21.14 -2.53
N ASP A 157 -6.48 -22.37 -2.99
CA ASP A 157 -7.38 -23.48 -2.62
C ASP A 157 -6.57 -24.62 -1.99
N ILE A 158 -6.71 -24.81 -0.67
CA ILE A 158 -5.95 -25.81 0.10
C ILE A 158 -6.33 -27.25 -0.23
N PHE A 159 -7.44 -27.48 -0.91
CA PHE A 159 -7.84 -28.80 -1.39
C PHE A 159 -7.20 -29.14 -2.75
N GLN A 160 -6.50 -28.18 -3.38
CA GLN A 160 -5.67 -28.44 -4.52
C GLN A 160 -4.35 -29.12 -4.07
N LEU A 161 -3.30 -28.97 -4.84
CA LEU A 161 -2.04 -29.66 -4.57
C LEU A 161 -1.37 -29.18 -3.28
N GLU A 162 -0.88 -30.12 -2.48
CA GLU A 162 -0.09 -29.83 -1.29
C GLU A 162 1.31 -29.28 -1.64
N PRO A 163 1.95 -28.59 -0.68
CA PRO A 163 3.32 -28.13 -0.87
C PRO A 163 4.28 -29.27 -1.20
N VAL A 164 5.15 -29.04 -2.18
CA VAL A 164 6.14 -30.05 -2.58
C VAL A 164 7.22 -30.17 -1.50
N VAL A 165 7.29 -31.34 -0.87
CA VAL A 165 8.29 -31.70 0.16
C VAL A 165 8.93 -33.01 -0.22
N THR A 166 10.25 -32.96 -0.52
CA THR A 166 11.02 -34.20 -0.81
C THR A 166 11.12 -35.10 0.42
N SER A 167 11.41 -36.41 0.24
CA SER A 167 11.55 -37.34 1.34
C SER A 167 12.54 -36.88 2.41
N ASP A 168 13.67 -36.32 1.97
CA ASP A 168 14.72 -35.83 2.87
C ASP A 168 14.25 -34.58 3.67
N MET A 169 13.61 -33.66 3.00
CA MET A 169 13.02 -32.49 3.67
C MET A 169 11.92 -32.89 4.65
N ARG A 170 11.10 -33.88 4.29
CA ARG A 170 9.99 -34.37 5.12
C ARG A 170 10.48 -34.93 6.46
N SER A 171 11.56 -35.68 6.45
CA SER A 171 12.16 -36.25 7.68
C SER A 171 12.65 -35.15 8.64
N ILE A 172 13.16 -34.05 8.11
CA ILE A 172 13.68 -32.92 8.86
C ILE A 172 12.52 -32.05 9.40
N LEU A 173 11.59 -31.62 8.51
CA LEU A 173 10.52 -30.70 8.84
C LEU A 173 9.49 -31.29 9.82
N ARG A 174 9.25 -32.63 9.81
CA ARG A 174 8.36 -33.31 10.76
C ARG A 174 8.73 -33.11 12.23
N ARG A 175 9.98 -32.71 12.53
CA ARG A 175 10.40 -32.41 13.91
C ARG A 175 9.83 -31.11 14.44
N TYR A 176 9.38 -30.22 13.54
CA TYR A 176 8.93 -28.87 13.87
C TYR A 176 7.47 -28.60 13.49
N TYR A 177 6.94 -29.33 12.52
CA TYR A 177 5.61 -29.12 11.96
C TYR A 177 4.83 -30.43 11.85
N ASN A 178 3.59 -30.43 12.37
CA ASN A 178 2.68 -31.59 12.28
C ASN A 178 2.29 -31.86 10.81
N ASN A 179 2.14 -30.80 10.02
CA ASN A 179 1.96 -30.85 8.58
C ASN A 179 2.74 -29.70 7.91
N PHE A 180 2.78 -29.68 6.59
CA PHE A 180 3.61 -28.72 5.83
C PHE A 180 2.80 -27.61 5.18
N PHE A 181 1.49 -27.56 5.38
CA PHE A 181 0.65 -26.48 4.86
C PHE A 181 0.93 -25.18 5.59
N PHE A 182 0.81 -24.05 4.87
CA PHE A 182 1.11 -22.73 5.38
C PHE A 182 0.38 -22.39 6.70
N PHE A 183 -0.88 -22.87 6.87
CA PHE A 183 -1.67 -22.59 8.06
C PHE A 183 -1.17 -23.26 9.33
N ASN A 184 -0.22 -24.18 9.20
CA ASN A 184 0.45 -24.84 10.34
C ASN A 184 1.80 -24.17 10.69
N ALA A 185 2.09 -23.00 10.13
CA ALA A 185 3.24 -22.21 10.52
C ALA A 185 3.09 -21.70 11.96
N ASN A 186 4.18 -21.71 12.72
CA ASN A 186 4.17 -21.24 14.12
C ASN A 186 3.73 -19.77 14.23
N ALA A 187 4.02 -18.96 13.23
CA ALA A 187 3.62 -17.55 13.17
C ALA A 187 2.09 -17.36 13.27
N PHE A 188 1.29 -18.34 12.85
CA PHE A 188 -0.17 -18.27 12.94
C PHE A 188 -0.73 -18.72 14.30
N HIS A 189 0.08 -19.25 15.22
CA HIS A 189 -0.36 -19.46 16.60
C HIS A 189 -0.61 -18.11 17.32
N ASP A 190 0.18 -17.09 16.97
CA ASP A 190 0.06 -15.74 17.54
C ASP A 190 -0.78 -14.81 16.65
N ALA A 191 -0.87 -15.10 15.35
CA ALA A 191 -1.63 -14.34 14.37
C ALA A 191 -2.93 -15.06 14.04
N ASN A 192 -4.05 -14.54 14.49
CA ASN A 192 -5.35 -15.07 14.06
C ASN A 192 -5.49 -14.90 12.55
N LEU A 193 -5.68 -16.02 11.84
CA LEU A 193 -5.96 -16.03 10.41
C LEU A 193 -7.46 -16.19 10.20
N VAL A 194 -8.10 -15.28 9.46
CA VAL A 194 -9.53 -15.36 9.15
C VAL A 194 -9.72 -16.00 7.78
N PRO A 195 -10.20 -17.24 7.68
CA PRO A 195 -10.44 -17.91 6.42
C PRO A 195 -11.81 -17.55 5.85
N ILE A 196 -11.81 -17.02 4.62
CA ILE A 196 -13.03 -16.68 3.86
C ILE A 196 -13.06 -17.53 2.60
N GLU A 197 -14.12 -18.31 2.44
CA GLU A 197 -14.34 -19.12 1.24
C GLU A 197 -15.37 -18.46 0.32
N LEU A 198 -14.94 -18.13 -0.91
CA LEU A 198 -15.84 -17.71 -1.98
C LEU A 198 -16.63 -18.93 -2.47
N ARG A 199 -17.95 -18.93 -2.31
CA ARG A 199 -18.81 -20.08 -2.62
C ARG A 199 -19.45 -20.03 -3.99
N LYS A 200 -19.73 -18.82 -4.51
CA LYS A 200 -20.38 -18.64 -5.80
C LYS A 200 -19.42 -18.99 -6.94
N ILE A 201 -19.85 -19.90 -7.81
CA ILE A 201 -19.08 -20.37 -8.96
C ILE A 201 -19.54 -19.61 -10.19
N TYR A 202 -18.58 -19.12 -10.99
CA TYR A 202 -18.82 -18.33 -12.19
C TYR A 202 -18.35 -19.02 -13.48
N ARG A 203 -17.58 -20.12 -13.36
CA ARG A 203 -16.91 -20.78 -14.48
C ARG A 203 -17.69 -21.96 -15.07
N GLN A 204 -18.25 -22.80 -14.20
CA GLN A 204 -18.93 -24.03 -14.60
C GLN A 204 -20.44 -23.83 -14.53
N THR A 205 -21.13 -24.33 -15.56
CA THR A 205 -22.61 -24.20 -15.69
C THR A 205 -23.34 -25.50 -15.37
N ASP A 206 -22.66 -26.67 -15.46
CA ASP A 206 -23.23 -27.96 -15.11
C ASP A 206 -23.25 -28.19 -13.59
N SER A 207 -24.42 -28.11 -13.00
CA SER A 207 -24.63 -28.27 -11.56
C SER A 207 -24.28 -29.67 -11.04
N THR A 208 -24.45 -30.72 -11.87
CA THR A 208 -24.15 -32.11 -11.52
C THR A 208 -22.62 -32.29 -11.40
N PHE A 209 -21.90 -31.82 -12.40
CA PHE A 209 -20.45 -31.86 -12.43
C PHE A 209 -19.85 -31.05 -11.28
N VAL A 210 -20.35 -29.84 -11.02
CA VAL A 210 -19.94 -28.99 -9.89
C VAL A 210 -20.13 -29.71 -8.57
N SER A 211 -21.33 -30.28 -8.34
CA SER A 211 -21.64 -31.00 -7.08
C SER A 211 -20.77 -32.24 -6.90
N MET A 212 -20.45 -32.96 -7.97
CA MET A 212 -19.52 -34.07 -7.95
C MET A 212 -18.09 -33.62 -7.59
N LEU A 213 -17.59 -32.57 -8.25
CA LEU A 213 -16.28 -32.02 -7.93
C LEU A 213 -16.18 -31.56 -6.45
N ASP A 214 -17.26 -31.04 -5.91
CA ASP A 214 -17.34 -30.65 -4.49
C ASP A 214 -17.15 -31.83 -3.56
N ARG A 215 -17.77 -32.94 -3.85
CA ARG A 215 -17.64 -34.17 -3.05
C ARG A 215 -16.25 -34.79 -3.23
N VAL A 216 -15.70 -34.79 -4.45
CA VAL A 216 -14.30 -35.23 -4.69
C VAL A 216 -13.31 -34.34 -3.92
N ARG A 217 -13.52 -33.03 -3.92
CA ARG A 217 -12.65 -32.04 -3.23
C ARG A 217 -12.48 -32.36 -1.75
N VAL A 218 -13.56 -32.76 -1.06
CA VAL A 218 -13.55 -33.01 0.38
C VAL A 218 -13.52 -34.50 0.74
N ASN A 219 -13.21 -35.39 -0.19
CA ASN A 219 -13.19 -36.84 -0.02
C ASN A 219 -14.54 -37.46 0.42
N HIS A 220 -15.63 -36.89 -0.06
CA HIS A 220 -16.99 -37.39 0.16
C HIS A 220 -17.63 -37.89 -1.15
N ALA A 221 -16.81 -38.26 -2.14
CA ALA A 221 -17.30 -38.82 -3.40
C ALA A 221 -18.06 -40.10 -3.14
N THR A 222 -19.26 -40.19 -3.72
CA THR A 222 -20.10 -41.38 -3.64
C THR A 222 -19.71 -42.41 -4.70
N LYS A 223 -20.16 -43.67 -4.53
CA LYS A 223 -19.97 -44.68 -5.56
C LYS A 223 -20.56 -44.26 -6.91
N GLN A 224 -21.67 -43.51 -6.89
CA GLN A 224 -22.30 -42.96 -8.09
C GLN A 224 -21.39 -41.91 -8.77
N ASP A 225 -20.72 -41.07 -7.99
CA ASP A 225 -19.78 -40.08 -8.52
C ASP A 225 -18.59 -40.77 -9.23
N ILE A 226 -18.03 -41.81 -8.59
CA ILE A 226 -16.94 -42.58 -9.18
C ILE A 226 -17.40 -43.30 -10.45
N GLN A 227 -18.60 -43.88 -10.45
CA GLN A 227 -19.17 -44.48 -11.64
C GLN A 227 -19.40 -43.46 -12.77
N LEU A 228 -19.87 -42.26 -12.41
CA LEU A 228 -20.05 -41.17 -13.36
C LEU A 228 -18.74 -40.70 -13.97
N ILE A 229 -17.68 -40.52 -13.16
CA ILE A 229 -16.33 -40.21 -13.64
C ILE A 229 -15.84 -41.36 -14.57
N ASN A 230 -15.97 -42.59 -14.11
CA ASN A 230 -15.49 -43.76 -14.83
C ASN A 230 -16.29 -44.06 -16.13
N SER A 231 -17.50 -43.51 -16.27
CA SER A 231 -18.24 -43.57 -17.56
C SER A 231 -17.50 -42.84 -18.68
N ARG A 232 -16.53 -41.95 -18.31
CA ARG A 232 -15.68 -41.24 -19.26
C ARG A 232 -14.37 -41.97 -19.57
N CYS A 233 -14.21 -43.22 -19.07
CA CYS A 233 -13.01 -44.01 -19.27
C CYS A 233 -12.99 -44.68 -20.64
N LEU A 234 -11.98 -44.36 -21.45
CA LEU A 234 -11.68 -44.97 -22.72
C LEU A 234 -10.22 -45.45 -22.70
N THR A 235 -10.02 -46.75 -22.57
CA THR A 235 -8.67 -47.34 -22.45
C THR A 235 -7.77 -47.11 -23.69
N LYS A 236 -8.36 -46.81 -24.83
CA LYS A 236 -7.70 -46.30 -26.03
C LYS A 236 -8.53 -45.14 -26.56
N TYR A 237 -7.98 -43.98 -26.60
CA TYR A 237 -8.57 -42.79 -27.15
C TYR A 237 -7.57 -42.14 -28.10
N ASP A 238 -7.86 -42.25 -29.38
CA ASP A 238 -7.17 -41.50 -30.43
C ASP A 238 -7.96 -40.20 -30.63
N ALA A 239 -7.42 -39.10 -30.14
CA ALA A 239 -8.03 -37.79 -30.36
C ALA A 239 -8.19 -37.54 -31.86
N PRO A 240 -9.34 -36.99 -32.33
CA PRO A 240 -9.47 -36.60 -33.72
C PRO A 240 -8.30 -35.70 -34.15
N LYS A 241 -7.70 -35.95 -35.32
CA LYS A 241 -6.46 -35.25 -35.77
C LYS A 241 -6.53 -33.73 -35.75
N ASP A 242 -7.76 -33.19 -35.79
CA ASP A 242 -7.99 -31.73 -35.77
C ASP A 242 -8.53 -31.19 -34.45
N SER A 243 -8.65 -32.04 -33.42
CA SER A 243 -9.11 -31.61 -32.09
C SER A 243 -7.95 -31.14 -31.23
N LEU A 244 -8.14 -29.99 -30.54
CA LEU A 244 -7.22 -29.51 -29.56
C LEU A 244 -7.55 -30.13 -28.19
N VAL A 245 -6.74 -31.09 -27.76
CA VAL A 245 -6.95 -31.82 -26.51
C VAL A 245 -5.66 -31.78 -25.69
N MET A 246 -5.81 -31.49 -24.41
CA MET A 246 -4.67 -31.46 -23.46
C MET A 246 -4.64 -32.75 -22.65
N THR A 247 -3.53 -33.48 -22.69
CA THR A 247 -3.29 -34.61 -21.79
C THR A 247 -2.74 -34.13 -20.45
N LEU A 248 -3.40 -34.49 -19.35
CA LEU A 248 -2.94 -34.23 -17.99
C LEU A 248 -2.40 -35.51 -17.38
N ALA A 249 -1.10 -35.55 -17.13
CA ALA A 249 -0.44 -36.72 -16.54
C ALA A 249 0.10 -36.42 -15.14
N THR A 250 0.23 -37.45 -14.33
CA THR A 250 0.77 -37.35 -12.97
C THR A 250 2.29 -37.21 -12.97
N ARG A 251 2.98 -37.75 -13.97
CA ARG A 251 4.45 -37.84 -14.04
C ARG A 251 5.02 -36.96 -15.15
N ARG A 252 6.22 -36.44 -14.90
CA ARG A 252 6.92 -35.58 -15.85
C ARG A 252 7.47 -36.35 -17.05
N ASP A 253 8.01 -37.54 -16.83
CA ASP A 253 8.52 -38.44 -17.87
C ASP A 253 7.46 -38.77 -18.90
N THR A 254 6.24 -39.09 -18.44
CA THR A 254 5.08 -39.33 -19.33
C THR A 254 4.76 -38.09 -20.19
N VAL A 255 4.76 -36.90 -19.59
CA VAL A 255 4.49 -35.64 -20.30
C VAL A 255 5.56 -35.35 -21.35
N ASP A 256 6.83 -35.50 -20.97
CA ASP A 256 7.95 -35.25 -21.88
C ASP A 256 7.90 -36.22 -23.07
N SER A 257 7.59 -37.52 -22.83
CA SER A 257 7.45 -38.55 -23.87
C SER A 257 6.31 -38.21 -24.85
N ILE A 258 5.12 -37.87 -24.34
CA ILE A 258 3.96 -37.52 -25.19
C ILE A 258 4.26 -36.28 -26.06
N ASN A 259 4.84 -35.24 -25.48
CA ASN A 259 5.16 -34.01 -26.22
C ASN A 259 6.24 -34.24 -27.30
N GLU A 260 7.25 -35.06 -27.01
CA GLU A 260 8.30 -35.41 -27.95
C GLU A 260 7.79 -36.29 -29.11
N GLU A 261 6.97 -37.28 -28.77
CA GLU A 261 6.34 -38.17 -29.76
C GLU A 261 5.49 -37.38 -30.77
N HIS A 262 4.56 -36.54 -30.27
CA HIS A 262 3.74 -35.72 -31.15
C HIS A 262 4.52 -34.68 -31.97
N MET A 263 5.56 -34.09 -31.40
CA MET A 263 6.42 -33.18 -32.17
C MET A 263 7.20 -33.89 -33.27
N ASN A 264 7.62 -35.14 -33.05
CA ASN A 264 8.34 -35.95 -34.01
C ASN A 264 7.44 -36.49 -35.12
N GLU A 265 6.17 -36.77 -34.84
CA GLU A 265 5.17 -37.16 -35.86
C GLU A 265 4.91 -36.08 -36.91
N LEU A 266 5.16 -34.81 -36.58
CA LEU A 266 5.01 -33.69 -37.50
C LEU A 266 6.17 -33.69 -38.52
N THR A 267 5.80 -33.84 -39.81
CA THR A 267 6.76 -33.87 -40.93
C THR A 267 7.13 -32.49 -41.45
N SER A 268 6.44 -31.44 -40.99
CA SER A 268 6.69 -30.06 -41.38
C SER A 268 8.05 -29.56 -40.91
N LYS A 269 8.55 -28.52 -41.57
CA LYS A 269 9.82 -27.88 -41.22
C LYS A 269 9.76 -27.25 -39.85
N GLU A 270 10.80 -27.47 -39.05
CA GLU A 270 10.98 -26.81 -37.76
C GLU A 270 11.47 -25.35 -37.94
N TYR A 271 10.84 -24.44 -37.22
CA TYR A 271 11.25 -23.06 -37.09
C TYR A 271 11.66 -22.80 -35.64
N VAL A 272 12.75 -22.07 -35.48
CA VAL A 272 13.30 -21.72 -34.17
C VAL A 272 13.22 -20.21 -33.99
N PHE A 273 12.50 -19.77 -32.97
CA PHE A 273 12.37 -18.39 -32.59
C PHE A 273 13.22 -18.09 -31.36
N GLU A 274 14.22 -17.21 -31.52
CA GLU A 274 15.11 -16.82 -30.43
C GLU A 274 14.48 -15.67 -29.64
N GLY A 275 14.21 -15.93 -28.36
CA GLY A 275 13.71 -14.93 -27.43
C GLY A 275 14.81 -13.94 -27.02
N LYS A 276 14.47 -12.65 -27.01
CA LYS A 276 15.39 -11.57 -26.65
C LYS A 276 15.26 -11.24 -25.18
N ILE A 277 16.39 -11.22 -24.47
CA ILE A 277 16.47 -10.77 -23.07
C ILE A 277 17.20 -9.43 -23.06
N GLU A 278 16.60 -8.42 -22.42
CA GLU A 278 17.23 -7.14 -22.14
C GLU A 278 17.25 -6.91 -20.63
N GLY A 279 18.38 -6.47 -20.10
CA GLY A 279 18.57 -6.33 -18.66
C GLY A 279 18.70 -7.66 -17.93
N THR A 280 18.16 -7.77 -16.72
CA THR A 280 18.25 -8.96 -15.86
C THR A 280 16.95 -9.75 -15.89
N PHE A 281 16.96 -10.93 -16.51
CA PHE A 281 15.82 -11.86 -16.49
C PHE A 281 16.37 -13.29 -16.21
N PRO A 282 16.14 -13.85 -15.00
CA PRO A 282 16.66 -15.17 -14.65
C PRO A 282 16.09 -16.27 -15.54
N SER A 283 16.92 -17.18 -16.03
CA SER A 283 16.50 -18.26 -16.95
C SER A 283 15.42 -19.19 -16.35
N GLN A 284 15.45 -19.40 -15.05
CA GLN A 284 14.45 -20.19 -14.33
C GLN A 284 13.05 -19.55 -14.27
N ASN A 285 12.96 -18.25 -14.54
CA ASN A 285 11.70 -17.49 -14.53
C ASN A 285 11.15 -17.27 -15.95
N LEU A 286 11.81 -17.79 -16.98
CA LEU A 286 11.32 -17.68 -18.35
C LEU A 286 9.96 -18.40 -18.50
N PRO A 287 8.92 -17.71 -18.97
CA PRO A 287 7.59 -18.28 -19.12
C PRO A 287 7.51 -19.32 -20.24
N THR A 288 8.36 -19.19 -21.26
CA THR A 288 8.58 -20.15 -22.33
C THR A 288 10.06 -20.30 -22.65
N SER A 289 10.42 -21.22 -23.51
CA SER A 289 11.82 -21.45 -23.91
C SER A 289 12.41 -20.21 -24.60
N GLN A 290 13.63 -19.83 -24.25
CA GLN A 290 14.34 -18.79 -24.97
C GLN A 290 14.51 -19.18 -26.43
N ARG A 291 14.89 -20.43 -26.68
CA ARG A 291 14.94 -21.05 -28.00
C ARG A 291 13.66 -21.86 -28.21
N LEU A 292 12.66 -21.23 -28.84
CA LEU A 292 11.34 -21.81 -29.08
C LEU A 292 11.30 -22.51 -30.43
N ALA A 293 11.39 -23.84 -30.43
CA ALA A 293 11.27 -24.67 -31.62
C ALA A 293 9.81 -25.08 -31.85
N ILE A 294 9.26 -24.82 -33.02
CA ILE A 294 7.87 -25.09 -33.39
C ILE A 294 7.81 -25.55 -34.81
N LYS A 295 6.84 -26.43 -35.10
CA LYS A 295 6.48 -26.90 -36.44
C LYS A 295 5.05 -26.50 -36.82
N GLU A 296 4.75 -26.33 -38.10
CA GLU A 296 3.37 -26.22 -38.57
C GLU A 296 2.60 -27.50 -38.22
N GLY A 297 1.35 -27.33 -37.76
CA GLY A 297 0.54 -28.43 -37.22
C GLY A 297 0.72 -28.66 -35.74
N ALA A 298 1.71 -28.03 -35.08
CA ALA A 298 1.95 -28.21 -33.66
C ALA A 298 0.79 -27.64 -32.82
N GLN A 299 0.36 -28.41 -31.82
CA GLN A 299 -0.51 -27.90 -30.77
C GLN A 299 0.31 -27.03 -29.83
N VAL A 300 -0.22 -25.86 -29.54
CA VAL A 300 0.38 -24.91 -28.63
C VAL A 300 -0.60 -24.47 -27.55
N ILE A 301 -0.05 -24.11 -26.40
CA ILE A 301 -0.82 -23.46 -25.34
C ILE A 301 -0.36 -22.01 -25.20
N PHE A 302 -1.30 -21.09 -25.16
CA PHE A 302 -1.02 -19.70 -24.85
C PHE A 302 -0.69 -19.55 -23.37
N ILE A 303 0.37 -18.82 -23.06
CA ILE A 303 0.88 -18.64 -21.69
C ILE A 303 0.68 -17.21 -21.17
N ARG A 304 -0.13 -16.42 -21.87
CA ARG A 304 -0.49 -15.06 -21.50
C ARG A 304 -1.85 -14.68 -22.07
N ASN A 305 -2.61 -13.86 -21.34
CA ASN A 305 -3.85 -13.28 -21.87
C ASN A 305 -3.54 -12.29 -22.98
N ASP A 306 -4.31 -12.32 -24.05
CA ASP A 306 -4.25 -11.32 -25.10
C ASP A 306 -4.86 -9.98 -24.65
N LYS A 307 -4.29 -8.88 -25.10
CA LYS A 307 -4.76 -7.52 -24.75
C LYS A 307 -6.12 -7.19 -25.39
N GLU A 308 -6.41 -7.77 -26.56
CA GLU A 308 -7.67 -7.60 -27.28
C GLU A 308 -8.72 -8.65 -26.88
N GLY A 309 -8.35 -9.57 -25.98
CA GLY A 309 -9.25 -10.61 -25.48
C GLY A 309 -9.49 -11.77 -26.46
N ARG A 310 -8.64 -11.94 -27.47
CA ARG A 310 -8.74 -13.03 -28.45
C ARG A 310 -8.50 -14.41 -27.85
N TRP A 311 -7.61 -14.50 -26.87
CA TRP A 311 -7.34 -15.69 -26.08
C TRP A 311 -6.95 -15.35 -24.63
N ILE A 312 -7.03 -16.33 -23.76
CA ILE A 312 -6.58 -16.24 -22.36
C ILE A 312 -5.44 -17.24 -22.11
N ASN A 313 -4.73 -17.06 -21.01
CA ASN A 313 -3.73 -18.02 -20.56
C ASN A 313 -4.36 -19.41 -20.38
N GLY A 314 -3.76 -20.41 -21.03
CA GLY A 314 -4.28 -21.76 -21.07
C GLY A 314 -5.10 -22.10 -22.33
N THR A 315 -5.45 -21.13 -23.16
CA THR A 315 -6.11 -21.39 -24.44
C THR A 315 -5.21 -22.26 -25.33
N LEU A 316 -5.81 -23.29 -25.94
CA LEU A 316 -5.13 -24.15 -26.91
C LEU A 316 -5.30 -23.59 -28.31
N GLY A 317 -4.31 -23.86 -29.14
CA GLY A 317 -4.37 -23.56 -30.57
C GLY A 317 -3.50 -24.50 -31.39
N LYS A 318 -3.72 -24.53 -32.70
CA LYS A 318 -2.93 -25.27 -33.68
C LYS A 318 -2.19 -24.29 -34.57
N VAL A 319 -0.90 -24.46 -34.70
CA VAL A 319 -0.08 -23.62 -35.56
C VAL A 319 -0.41 -23.95 -37.02
N CYS A 320 -1.05 -23.04 -37.73
CA CYS A 320 -1.49 -23.25 -39.11
C CYS A 320 -0.52 -22.67 -40.16
N SER A 321 0.32 -21.71 -39.80
CA SER A 321 1.35 -21.16 -40.68
C SER A 321 2.52 -20.59 -39.91
N LEU A 322 3.74 -20.88 -40.37
CA LEU A 322 4.98 -20.39 -39.83
C LEU A 322 5.87 -19.75 -40.90
N SER A 323 6.44 -18.62 -40.55
CA SER A 323 7.54 -18.02 -41.30
C SER A 323 8.67 -17.56 -40.31
N LYS A 324 9.74 -16.95 -40.82
CA LYS A 324 10.81 -16.48 -39.96
C LYS A 324 10.34 -15.45 -38.93
N ASP A 325 9.33 -14.65 -39.29
CA ASP A 325 8.92 -13.49 -38.49
C ASP A 325 7.41 -13.50 -38.15
N ASN A 326 6.69 -14.53 -38.54
CA ASN A 326 5.24 -14.62 -38.33
C ASN A 326 4.78 -16.02 -37.94
N MET A 327 3.82 -16.07 -37.05
CA MET A 327 3.17 -17.28 -36.56
C MET A 327 1.66 -17.05 -36.56
N LYS A 328 0.91 -17.93 -37.27
CA LYS A 328 -0.55 -17.96 -37.22
C LYS A 328 -1.01 -19.18 -36.45
N VAL A 329 -1.94 -18.94 -35.55
CA VAL A 329 -2.52 -19.99 -34.69
C VAL A 329 -4.03 -19.98 -34.86
N GLU A 330 -4.58 -21.14 -35.13
CA GLU A 330 -6.00 -21.42 -35.15
C GLU A 330 -6.44 -21.88 -33.77
N LEU A 331 -7.47 -21.24 -33.23
CA LEU A 331 -8.04 -21.59 -31.92
C LEU A 331 -9.14 -22.70 -32.12
N GLU A 332 -9.58 -23.24 -30.97
CA GLU A 332 -10.68 -24.23 -30.96
C GLU A 332 -11.98 -23.69 -31.58
N SER A 333 -12.20 -22.38 -31.56
CA SER A 333 -13.32 -21.71 -32.21
C SER A 333 -13.26 -21.72 -33.75
N GLY A 334 -12.12 -22.10 -34.35
CA GLY A 334 -11.84 -21.99 -35.78
C GLY A 334 -11.31 -20.62 -36.20
N ASP A 335 -11.17 -19.69 -35.28
CA ASP A 335 -10.60 -18.37 -35.55
C ASP A 335 -9.07 -18.46 -35.69
N ILE A 336 -8.53 -17.80 -36.71
CA ILE A 336 -7.09 -17.75 -36.97
C ILE A 336 -6.56 -16.37 -36.64
N TYR A 337 -5.55 -16.34 -35.79
CA TYR A 337 -4.91 -15.10 -35.36
C TYR A 337 -3.42 -15.06 -35.66
N ASP A 338 -2.95 -13.90 -36.07
CA ASP A 338 -1.54 -13.59 -36.10
C ASP A 338 -1.04 -13.42 -34.65
N VAL A 339 -0.10 -14.26 -34.20
CA VAL A 339 0.50 -14.20 -32.90
C VAL A 339 1.80 -13.41 -33.01
N VAL A 340 1.93 -12.40 -32.17
CA VAL A 340 3.11 -11.54 -32.12
C VAL A 340 3.91 -11.81 -30.84
N PRO A 341 5.24 -11.60 -30.87
CA PRO A 341 6.05 -11.70 -29.66
C PRO A 341 5.60 -10.70 -28.60
N GLU A 342 5.40 -11.18 -27.39
CA GLU A 342 5.04 -10.40 -26.21
C GLU A 342 6.26 -10.15 -25.33
N ILE A 343 6.19 -9.10 -24.51
CA ILE A 343 7.24 -8.72 -23.58
C ILE A 343 6.81 -9.05 -22.17
N TRP A 344 7.60 -9.88 -21.48
CA TRP A 344 7.49 -10.09 -20.03
C TRP A 344 8.51 -9.24 -19.32
N GLU A 345 8.10 -8.67 -18.20
CA GLU A 345 8.92 -7.81 -17.37
C GLU A 345 9.32 -8.53 -16.09
N ASN A 346 10.59 -8.49 -15.77
CA ASN A 346 11.08 -8.90 -14.46
C ASN A 346 11.01 -7.68 -13.54
N MET A 347 10.01 -7.69 -12.65
CA MET A 347 9.69 -6.55 -11.80
C MET A 347 10.44 -6.59 -10.48
N GLN A 348 10.82 -5.43 -9.98
CA GLN A 348 11.29 -5.23 -8.60
C GLN A 348 10.47 -4.14 -7.94
N TYR A 349 9.96 -4.41 -6.74
CA TYR A 349 9.32 -3.37 -5.94
C TYR A 349 10.37 -2.49 -5.27
N ALA A 350 10.17 -1.17 -5.32
CA ALA A 350 10.94 -0.16 -4.60
C ALA A 350 10.01 0.85 -3.93
N TYR A 351 10.51 1.56 -2.93
CA TYR A 351 9.76 2.64 -2.31
C TYR A 351 10.26 3.99 -2.81
N ASN A 352 9.36 4.77 -3.43
CA ASN A 352 9.67 6.14 -3.86
C ASN A 352 9.44 7.10 -2.69
N GLU A 353 10.52 7.75 -2.25
CA GLU A 353 10.50 8.65 -1.09
C GLU A 353 9.71 9.93 -1.32
N GLU A 354 9.80 10.49 -2.51
CA GLU A 354 9.15 11.76 -2.85
C GLU A 354 7.63 11.60 -2.92
N LYS A 355 7.18 10.53 -3.59
CA LYS A 355 5.74 10.24 -3.79
C LYS A 355 5.13 9.44 -2.63
N LYS A 356 5.94 8.89 -1.73
CA LYS A 356 5.53 8.02 -0.61
C LYS A 356 4.70 6.81 -1.05
N VAL A 357 5.03 6.22 -2.20
CA VAL A 357 4.34 5.07 -2.79
C VAL A 357 5.33 3.95 -3.10
N VAL A 358 4.82 2.71 -3.15
CA VAL A 358 5.55 1.57 -3.70
C VAL A 358 5.51 1.69 -5.21
N VAL A 359 6.67 1.64 -5.86
CA VAL A 359 6.83 1.67 -7.31
C VAL A 359 7.39 0.35 -7.81
N GLU A 360 7.01 0.00 -9.02
CA GLU A 360 7.48 -1.18 -9.72
C GLU A 360 8.58 -0.76 -10.68
N ASN A 361 9.78 -1.32 -10.51
CA ASN A 361 10.91 -1.09 -11.40
C ASN A 361 11.15 -2.32 -12.24
N VAL A 362 11.25 -2.15 -13.55
CA VAL A 362 11.59 -3.22 -14.48
C VAL A 362 13.10 -3.45 -14.44
N LEU A 363 13.53 -4.63 -13.98
CA LEU A 363 14.95 -5.04 -13.96
C LEU A 363 15.43 -5.55 -15.30
N GLY A 364 14.53 -6.12 -16.07
CA GLY A 364 14.78 -6.65 -17.39
C GLY A 364 13.52 -7.14 -18.06
N THR A 365 13.63 -7.37 -19.36
CA THR A 365 12.51 -7.84 -20.17
C THR A 365 12.90 -9.11 -20.92
N PHE A 366 11.90 -9.93 -21.19
CA PHE A 366 12.00 -11.09 -22.07
C PHE A 366 10.96 -10.98 -23.17
N LYS A 367 11.37 -10.93 -24.42
CA LYS A 367 10.49 -10.85 -25.58
C LYS A 367 10.49 -12.17 -26.32
N GLN A 368 9.33 -12.84 -26.43
CA GLN A 368 9.14 -14.09 -27.16
C GLN A 368 7.67 -14.25 -27.54
N TYR A 369 7.36 -15.19 -28.41
CA TYR A 369 5.98 -15.58 -28.68
C TYR A 369 5.30 -16.12 -27.41
N PRO A 370 4.05 -15.72 -27.12
CA PRO A 370 3.34 -16.10 -25.89
C PRO A 370 2.77 -17.51 -25.93
N VAL A 371 3.49 -18.45 -26.52
CA VAL A 371 3.08 -19.84 -26.70
C VAL A 371 4.20 -20.82 -26.35
N LYS A 372 3.82 -22.04 -26.10
CA LYS A 372 4.72 -23.20 -26.08
C LYS A 372 4.04 -24.44 -26.63
N PRO A 373 4.77 -25.35 -27.28
CA PRO A 373 4.23 -26.64 -27.68
C PRO A 373 3.72 -27.40 -26.46
N ALA A 374 2.52 -27.93 -26.52
CA ALA A 374 1.94 -28.70 -25.44
C ALA A 374 0.80 -29.59 -25.90
N TRP A 375 1.01 -30.89 -25.96
CA TRP A 375 -0.02 -31.91 -26.03
C TRP A 375 -0.28 -32.54 -24.67
N ALA A 376 0.74 -32.49 -23.79
CA ALA A 376 0.62 -32.94 -22.42
C ALA A 376 1.20 -31.95 -21.43
N LEU A 377 0.64 -31.89 -20.21
CA LEU A 377 1.11 -31.16 -19.05
C LEU A 377 1.03 -32.04 -17.81
N THR A 378 1.89 -31.81 -16.83
CA THR A 378 1.65 -32.40 -15.51
C THR A 378 0.44 -31.74 -14.84
N VAL A 379 -0.30 -32.51 -14.03
CA VAL A 379 -1.42 -31.98 -13.22
C VAL A 379 -0.98 -30.75 -12.41
N HIS A 380 0.26 -30.75 -11.88
CA HIS A 380 0.84 -29.60 -11.17
C HIS A 380 0.95 -28.34 -12.04
N LYS A 381 1.42 -28.50 -13.28
CA LYS A 381 1.57 -27.36 -14.22
C LYS A 381 0.24 -26.91 -14.83
N SER A 382 -0.80 -27.72 -14.76
CA SER A 382 -2.15 -27.33 -15.20
C SER A 382 -2.90 -26.50 -14.17
N GLN A 383 -2.35 -26.32 -12.98
CA GLN A 383 -2.99 -25.50 -11.93
C GLN A 383 -3.20 -24.07 -12.41
N GLY A 384 -4.40 -23.51 -12.17
CA GLY A 384 -4.80 -22.20 -12.69
C GLY A 384 -5.34 -22.20 -14.13
N LEU A 385 -5.07 -23.22 -14.95
CA LEU A 385 -5.53 -23.34 -16.32
C LEU A 385 -6.95 -23.93 -16.43
N THR A 386 -7.60 -23.77 -17.58
CA THR A 386 -8.93 -24.30 -17.87
C THR A 386 -8.98 -24.75 -19.33
N PHE A 387 -9.58 -25.89 -19.57
CA PHE A 387 -9.71 -26.51 -20.89
C PHE A 387 -11.14 -26.97 -21.14
N ASN A 388 -11.55 -27.02 -22.41
CA ASN A 388 -12.83 -27.61 -22.81
C ASN A 388 -12.73 -29.13 -22.92
N ASN A 389 -11.61 -29.63 -23.46
CA ASN A 389 -11.36 -31.06 -23.64
C ASN A 389 -10.02 -31.48 -23.06
N ILE A 390 -10.05 -32.51 -22.22
CA ILE A 390 -8.83 -33.05 -21.59
C ILE A 390 -8.80 -34.57 -21.61
N ILE A 391 -7.61 -35.11 -21.73
CA ILE A 391 -7.32 -36.52 -21.45
C ILE A 391 -6.63 -36.57 -20.09
N ILE A 392 -7.09 -37.43 -19.19
CA ILE A 392 -6.46 -37.62 -17.89
C ILE A 392 -5.77 -38.99 -17.88
N ASP A 393 -4.45 -38.95 -17.74
CA ASP A 393 -3.61 -40.11 -17.59
C ASP A 393 -3.07 -40.24 -16.15
N PHE A 394 -3.72 -41.09 -15.37
CA PHE A 394 -3.26 -41.46 -14.04
C PHE A 394 -2.43 -42.75 -14.04
N ALA A 395 -1.55 -42.95 -15.00
CA ALA A 395 -0.67 -44.11 -15.02
C ALA A 395 0.03 -44.28 -13.66
N GLY A 396 -0.24 -45.40 -12.97
CA GLY A 396 0.26 -45.69 -11.62
C GLY A 396 -0.54 -45.09 -10.47
N GLY A 397 -1.71 -44.45 -10.72
CA GLY A 397 -2.60 -43.85 -9.72
C GLY A 397 -2.27 -42.40 -9.35
N ALA A 398 -3.19 -41.78 -8.61
CA ALA A 398 -2.91 -40.53 -7.92
C ALA A 398 -2.02 -40.84 -6.69
N PHE A 399 -0.99 -40.02 -6.46
CA PHE A 399 -0.04 -40.23 -5.38
C PHE A 399 0.12 -39.03 -4.44
N SER A 400 -0.57 -37.94 -4.73
CA SER A 400 -0.53 -36.69 -3.96
C SER A 400 -1.94 -36.20 -3.64
N CYS A 401 -2.10 -35.58 -2.48
CA CYS A 401 -3.37 -34.98 -2.08
C CYS A 401 -3.83 -33.95 -3.09
N GLY A 402 -5.14 -33.92 -3.38
CA GLY A 402 -5.78 -32.99 -4.31
C GLY A 402 -5.53 -33.25 -5.78
N GLN A 403 -4.71 -34.22 -6.17
CA GLN A 403 -4.29 -34.43 -7.55
C GLN A 403 -5.47 -34.77 -8.48
N THR A 404 -6.37 -35.66 -8.04
CA THR A 404 -7.57 -36.04 -8.78
C THR A 404 -8.54 -34.84 -8.90
N TYR A 405 -8.77 -34.12 -7.82
CA TYR A 405 -9.60 -32.92 -7.84
C TYR A 405 -9.04 -31.86 -8.80
N VAL A 406 -7.72 -31.60 -8.74
CA VAL A 406 -7.08 -30.63 -9.64
C VAL A 406 -7.26 -31.06 -11.10
N ALA A 407 -6.98 -32.31 -11.44
CA ALA A 407 -7.09 -32.79 -12.81
C ALA A 407 -8.52 -32.65 -13.35
N LEU A 408 -9.52 -33.14 -12.62
CA LEU A 408 -10.93 -33.05 -13.01
C LEU A 408 -11.42 -31.62 -13.11
N SER A 409 -11.00 -30.76 -12.16
CA SER A 409 -11.42 -29.34 -12.14
C SER A 409 -10.77 -28.48 -13.23
N ARG A 410 -9.88 -29.02 -14.05
CA ARG A 410 -9.33 -28.31 -15.22
C ARG A 410 -10.32 -28.23 -16.36
N CYS A 411 -11.29 -29.14 -16.43
CA CYS A 411 -12.31 -29.14 -17.48
C CYS A 411 -13.52 -28.30 -17.09
N THR A 412 -14.18 -27.73 -18.10
CA THR A 412 -15.40 -26.92 -17.91
C THR A 412 -16.64 -27.80 -17.72
N SER A 413 -16.64 -29.01 -18.27
CA SER A 413 -17.75 -29.98 -18.20
C SER A 413 -17.23 -31.41 -18.07
N LEU A 414 -18.10 -32.32 -17.64
CA LEU A 414 -17.77 -33.74 -17.57
C LEU A 414 -17.60 -34.38 -18.95
N GLU A 415 -18.36 -33.92 -19.93
CA GLU A 415 -18.32 -34.42 -21.33
C GLU A 415 -16.95 -34.20 -21.97
N GLY A 416 -16.28 -33.13 -21.61
CA GLY A 416 -14.94 -32.80 -22.10
C GLY A 416 -13.81 -33.63 -21.49
N ILE A 417 -14.12 -34.55 -20.56
CA ILE A 417 -13.12 -35.39 -19.91
C ILE A 417 -13.05 -36.77 -20.55
N VAL A 418 -11.85 -37.22 -20.86
CA VAL A 418 -11.53 -38.61 -21.21
C VAL A 418 -10.52 -39.11 -20.18
N MET A 419 -10.80 -40.27 -19.57
CA MET A 419 -9.92 -40.94 -18.65
C MET A 419 -9.26 -42.15 -19.36
N LEU A 420 -7.95 -42.31 -19.28
CA LEU A 420 -7.28 -43.49 -19.87
C LEU A 420 -7.35 -44.73 -18.99
N ARG A 421 -7.67 -44.54 -17.70
CA ARG A 421 -7.98 -45.62 -16.77
C ARG A 421 -9.07 -45.22 -15.78
N PRO A 422 -9.85 -46.20 -15.26
CA PRO A 422 -10.80 -45.91 -14.20
C PRO A 422 -10.07 -45.50 -12.91
N ILE A 423 -10.74 -44.65 -12.11
CA ILE A 423 -10.32 -44.31 -10.75
C ILE A 423 -11.14 -45.07 -9.73
N ASP A 424 -10.57 -45.24 -8.55
CA ASP A 424 -11.27 -45.76 -7.36
C ASP A 424 -11.15 -44.78 -6.18
N GLU A 425 -11.73 -45.15 -5.01
CA GLU A 425 -11.70 -44.32 -3.79
C GLU A 425 -10.26 -44.00 -3.33
N ARG A 426 -9.27 -44.84 -3.64
CA ARG A 426 -7.85 -44.63 -3.28
C ARG A 426 -7.18 -43.55 -4.12
N ASP A 427 -7.72 -43.22 -5.29
CA ASP A 427 -7.24 -42.15 -6.14
C ASP A 427 -7.75 -40.77 -5.67
N ILE A 428 -8.72 -40.71 -4.74
CA ILE A 428 -9.25 -39.49 -4.16
C ILE A 428 -8.57 -39.28 -2.81
N ILE A 429 -7.43 -38.60 -2.83
CA ILE A 429 -6.59 -38.40 -1.65
C ILE A 429 -6.79 -36.97 -1.16
N VAL A 430 -7.27 -36.84 0.09
CA VAL A 430 -7.43 -35.52 0.77
C VAL A 430 -6.77 -35.60 2.14
N ASN A 431 -6.06 -34.55 2.51
CA ASN A 431 -5.41 -34.50 3.82
C ASN A 431 -6.46 -34.19 4.91
N PRO A 432 -6.59 -35.02 5.98
CA PRO A 432 -7.58 -34.80 7.04
C PRO A 432 -7.44 -33.44 7.73
N GLN A 433 -6.22 -32.93 7.89
CA GLN A 433 -5.99 -31.63 8.54
C GLN A 433 -6.47 -30.45 7.69
N VAL A 434 -6.49 -30.60 6.35
CA VAL A 434 -7.11 -29.63 5.45
C VAL A 434 -8.62 -29.61 5.64
N VAL A 435 -9.25 -30.77 5.80
CA VAL A 435 -10.68 -30.87 6.09
C VAL A 435 -11.00 -30.23 7.44
N GLU A 436 -10.22 -30.53 8.47
CA GLU A 436 -10.38 -29.93 9.80
C GLU A 436 -10.27 -28.40 9.75
N PHE A 437 -9.24 -27.87 9.10
CA PHE A 437 -9.06 -26.43 8.95
C PHE A 437 -10.21 -25.78 8.18
N SER A 438 -10.80 -26.48 7.22
CA SER A 438 -11.92 -25.96 6.42
C SER A 438 -13.22 -25.73 7.22
N HIS A 439 -13.37 -26.33 8.39
CA HIS A 439 -14.52 -26.07 9.28
C HIS A 439 -14.57 -24.63 9.79
N GLN A 440 -13.44 -23.90 9.73
CA GLN A 440 -13.36 -22.50 10.12
C GLN A 440 -13.73 -21.53 8.98
N PHE A 441 -14.03 -22.04 7.77
CA PHE A 441 -14.33 -21.16 6.63
C PHE A 441 -15.65 -20.43 6.83
N ASN A 442 -15.58 -19.10 6.63
CA ASN A 442 -16.73 -18.19 6.80
C ASN A 442 -17.34 -18.25 8.21
N ASP A 443 -16.52 -18.54 9.22
CA ASP A 443 -16.98 -18.48 10.61
C ASP A 443 -17.37 -17.03 10.97
N LYS A 444 -18.66 -16.85 11.24
CA LYS A 444 -19.23 -15.53 11.53
C LYS A 444 -18.66 -14.91 12.80
N MET A 445 -18.30 -15.74 13.79
CA MET A 445 -17.70 -15.25 15.02
C MET A 445 -16.30 -14.73 14.77
N LEU A 446 -15.46 -15.49 14.05
CA LEU A 446 -14.11 -15.05 13.70
C LEU A 446 -14.11 -13.74 12.89
N ILE A 447 -15.01 -13.61 11.92
CA ILE A 447 -15.16 -12.41 11.10
C ILE A 447 -15.62 -11.23 11.95
N SER A 448 -16.67 -11.43 12.77
CA SER A 448 -17.21 -10.39 13.65
C SER A 448 -16.17 -9.92 14.67
N ASP A 449 -15.45 -10.86 15.30
CA ASP A 449 -14.41 -10.55 16.28
C ASP A 449 -13.25 -9.75 15.64
N ALA A 450 -12.83 -10.11 14.43
CA ALA A 450 -11.82 -9.39 13.70
C ALA A 450 -12.24 -7.95 13.37
N MET A 451 -13.49 -7.76 12.94
CA MET A 451 -14.05 -6.42 12.66
C MET A 451 -14.20 -5.60 13.93
N ASN A 452 -14.66 -6.20 15.02
CA ASN A 452 -14.81 -5.55 16.32
C ASN A 452 -13.45 -5.11 16.88
N LYS A 453 -12.45 -5.99 16.85
CA LYS A 453 -11.06 -5.65 17.25
C LYS A 453 -10.49 -4.48 16.44
N ALA A 454 -10.74 -4.46 15.13
CA ALA A 454 -10.29 -3.37 14.29
C ALA A 454 -10.98 -2.04 14.64
N LYS A 455 -12.30 -2.07 14.86
CA LYS A 455 -13.06 -0.89 15.27
C LYS A 455 -12.57 -0.37 16.64
N ALA A 456 -12.36 -1.28 17.59
CA ALA A 456 -11.80 -0.91 18.89
C ALA A 456 -10.41 -0.30 18.78
N ASN A 457 -9.51 -0.88 17.97
CA ASN A 457 -8.17 -0.37 17.76
C ASN A 457 -8.16 1.02 17.09
N ASP A 458 -9.04 1.28 16.12
CA ASP A 458 -9.18 2.63 15.53
C ASP A 458 -9.62 3.64 16.60
N LEU A 459 -10.61 3.29 17.42
CA LEU A 459 -11.07 4.14 18.53
C LEU A 459 -9.94 4.42 19.53
N TYR A 460 -9.16 3.40 19.93
CA TYR A 460 -7.99 3.60 20.81
C TYR A 460 -6.95 4.52 20.17
N ASN A 461 -6.65 4.36 18.89
CA ASN A 461 -5.69 5.21 18.19
C ASN A 461 -6.19 6.67 18.08
N ARG A 462 -7.47 6.86 17.82
CA ARG A 462 -8.10 8.19 17.80
C ARG A 462 -8.13 8.82 19.18
N ALA A 463 -8.40 8.04 20.21
CA ALA A 463 -8.34 8.48 21.60
C ALA A 463 -6.94 8.97 21.99
N VAL A 464 -5.87 8.25 21.61
CA VAL A 464 -4.49 8.68 21.82
C VAL A 464 -4.21 10.02 21.14
N LYS A 465 -4.64 10.18 19.87
CA LYS A 465 -4.47 11.44 19.13
C LYS A 465 -5.28 12.60 19.75
N ALA A 466 -6.49 12.31 20.25
CA ALA A 466 -7.30 13.31 20.94
C ALA A 466 -6.65 13.72 22.27
N PHE A 467 -6.09 12.76 23.00
CA PHE A 467 -5.35 12.99 24.23
C PHE A 467 -4.09 13.85 24.01
N GLU A 468 -3.35 13.63 22.93
CA GLU A 468 -2.18 14.42 22.55
C GLU A 468 -2.53 15.88 22.17
N LYS A 469 -3.78 16.12 21.76
CA LYS A 469 -4.32 17.45 21.43
C LYS A 469 -5.03 18.12 22.64
N ASP A 470 -4.87 17.58 23.84
CA ASP A 470 -5.51 18.04 25.07
C ASP A 470 -7.05 17.95 25.08
N ASN A 471 -7.66 17.24 24.13
CA ASN A 471 -9.09 16.98 24.08
C ASN A 471 -9.42 15.71 24.93
N PHE A 472 -9.35 15.85 26.24
CA PHE A 472 -9.48 14.71 27.17
C PHE A 472 -10.89 14.13 27.21
N ALA A 473 -11.91 14.96 27.13
CA ALA A 473 -13.32 14.49 27.15
C ALA A 473 -13.58 13.52 25.99
N ASN A 474 -13.26 13.94 24.79
CA ASN A 474 -13.43 13.12 23.59
C ASN A 474 -12.54 11.86 23.62
N ALA A 475 -11.30 11.98 24.16
CA ALA A 475 -10.43 10.82 24.33
C ALA A 475 -11.03 9.76 25.27
N ILE A 476 -11.64 10.18 26.40
CA ILE A 476 -12.29 9.29 27.36
C ILE A 476 -13.52 8.60 26.72
N GLU A 477 -14.35 9.34 26.01
CA GLU A 477 -15.51 8.78 25.29
C GLU A 477 -15.10 7.70 24.30
N MET A 478 -14.08 7.98 23.48
CA MET A 478 -13.54 7.00 22.53
C MET A 478 -12.95 5.76 23.21
N VAL A 479 -12.25 5.93 24.35
CA VAL A 479 -11.74 4.80 25.12
C VAL A 479 -12.90 3.97 25.71
N ALA A 480 -13.94 4.61 26.23
CA ALA A 480 -15.10 3.93 26.77
C ALA A 480 -15.84 3.12 25.67
N GLU A 481 -16.02 3.72 24.49
CA GLU A 481 -16.59 3.02 23.33
C GLU A 481 -15.71 1.84 22.90
N ALA A 482 -14.41 2.03 22.78
CA ALA A 482 -13.47 0.97 22.42
C ALA A 482 -13.51 -0.20 23.42
N MET A 483 -13.55 0.09 24.72
CA MET A 483 -13.66 -0.92 25.78
C MET A 483 -14.95 -1.71 25.75
N SER A 484 -16.04 -1.15 25.28
CA SER A 484 -17.30 -1.87 25.14
C SER A 484 -17.26 -2.88 23.98
N ILE A 485 -16.38 -2.68 23.02
CA ILE A 485 -16.21 -3.54 21.84
C ILE A 485 -15.14 -4.60 22.10
N ASP A 486 -13.94 -4.17 22.51
CA ASP A 486 -12.80 -5.03 22.82
C ASP A 486 -11.97 -4.41 23.96
N ASN A 487 -12.04 -5.02 25.14
CA ASN A 487 -11.41 -4.48 26.34
C ASN A 487 -9.97 -4.96 26.51
N ILE A 488 -9.06 -4.46 25.67
CA ILE A 488 -7.63 -4.74 25.79
C ILE A 488 -7.00 -4.08 27.03
N ILE A 489 -7.63 -3.07 27.62
CA ILE A 489 -7.12 -2.37 28.82
C ILE A 489 -7.23 -3.25 30.06
N SER A 490 -8.18 -4.19 30.08
CA SER A 490 -8.35 -5.14 31.18
C SER A 490 -7.23 -6.19 31.25
N GLU A 491 -6.49 -6.40 30.18
CA GLU A 491 -5.33 -7.28 30.17
C GLU A 491 -4.23 -6.73 31.12
N PRO A 492 -3.67 -7.56 32.00
CA PRO A 492 -2.72 -7.10 33.05
C PRO A 492 -1.53 -6.33 32.50
N LEU A 493 -0.96 -6.77 31.36
CA LEU A 493 0.20 -6.12 30.72
C LEU A 493 -0.19 -4.79 30.08
N THR A 494 -1.30 -4.74 29.35
CA THR A 494 -1.81 -3.53 28.69
C THR A 494 -2.24 -2.50 29.74
N LYS A 495 -2.94 -2.93 30.80
CA LYS A 495 -3.33 -2.07 31.93
C LYS A 495 -2.12 -1.44 32.61
N ARG A 496 -1.07 -2.22 32.88
CA ARG A 496 0.17 -1.72 33.47
C ARG A 496 0.89 -0.74 32.55
N PHE A 497 0.99 -1.07 31.25
CA PHE A 497 1.61 -0.19 30.25
C PHE A 497 0.84 1.13 30.07
N ALA A 498 -0.49 1.06 29.92
CA ALA A 498 -1.35 2.24 29.82
C ALA A 498 -1.26 3.12 31.09
N SER A 499 -1.31 2.52 32.28
CA SER A 499 -1.18 3.24 33.55
C SER A 499 0.16 3.97 33.65
N VAL A 500 1.28 3.33 33.31
CA VAL A 500 2.61 3.93 33.32
C VAL A 500 2.71 5.08 32.30
N LYS A 501 2.20 4.88 31.07
CA LYS A 501 2.20 5.92 30.04
C LYS A 501 1.33 7.12 30.43
N LEU A 502 0.12 6.88 30.88
CA LEU A 502 -0.79 7.92 31.37
C LEU A 502 -0.19 8.71 32.53
N SER A 503 0.39 8.03 33.52
CA SER A 503 1.06 8.68 34.63
C SER A 503 2.23 9.58 34.20
N ARG A 504 3.04 9.11 33.24
CA ARG A 504 4.13 9.92 32.67
C ARG A 504 3.61 11.13 31.91
N ILE A 505 2.61 10.95 31.06
CA ILE A 505 2.02 12.03 30.27
C ILE A 505 1.39 13.08 31.22
N THR A 506 0.63 12.64 32.21
CA THR A 506 0.03 13.53 33.23
C THR A 506 1.11 14.33 33.95
N ARG A 507 2.19 13.68 34.36
CA ARG A 507 3.33 14.35 35.03
C ARG A 507 3.99 15.36 34.09
N TYR A 508 4.28 15.00 32.82
CA TYR A 508 4.87 15.95 31.88
C TYR A 508 3.94 17.13 31.58
N LYS A 509 2.63 16.88 31.41
CA LYS A 509 1.67 17.97 31.21
C LYS A 509 1.57 18.91 32.40
N SER A 510 1.55 18.40 33.61
CA SER A 510 1.55 19.26 34.81
C SER A 510 2.83 20.10 34.92
N VAL A 511 4.00 19.53 34.61
CA VAL A 511 5.27 20.26 34.58
C VAL A 511 5.27 21.33 33.47
N ILE A 512 4.79 20.98 32.26
CA ILE A 512 4.71 21.94 31.16
C ILE A 512 3.75 23.09 31.49
N LEU A 513 2.59 22.80 32.10
CA LEU A 513 1.64 23.83 32.51
C LEU A 513 2.24 24.75 33.61
N ALA A 514 2.93 24.18 34.60
CA ALA A 514 3.63 24.93 35.61
C ALA A 514 4.71 25.83 35.00
N LEU A 515 5.52 25.28 34.11
CA LEU A 515 6.56 26.04 33.40
C LEU A 515 5.97 27.16 32.54
N LYS A 516 4.90 26.88 31.78
CA LYS A 516 4.19 27.91 30.97
C LYS A 516 3.67 29.03 31.84
N LYS A 517 3.08 28.70 33.00
CA LYS A 517 2.62 29.71 33.97
C LYS A 517 3.78 30.55 34.47
N THR A 518 4.88 29.92 34.91
CA THR A 518 6.07 30.64 35.41
C THR A 518 6.71 31.52 34.33
N ILE A 519 6.75 31.05 33.07
CA ILE A 519 7.26 31.84 31.95
C ILE A 519 6.37 33.06 31.75
N SER A 520 5.03 32.85 31.66
CA SER A 520 4.09 33.95 31.52
C SER A 520 4.16 34.99 32.64
N GLU A 521 4.31 34.54 33.86
CA GLU A 521 4.50 35.44 35.02
C GLU A 521 5.80 36.25 34.91
N LYS A 522 6.89 35.60 34.52
CA LYS A 522 8.18 36.29 34.31
C LYS A 522 8.14 37.24 33.13
N ASP A 523 7.52 36.82 32.01
CA ASP A 523 7.35 37.69 30.86
C ASP A 523 6.50 38.92 31.17
N ALA A 524 5.48 38.78 32.02
CA ALA A 524 4.65 39.89 32.45
C ALA A 524 5.48 40.92 33.30
N VAL A 525 6.34 40.42 34.18
CA VAL A 525 7.24 41.30 34.98
C VAL A 525 8.27 41.98 34.08
N LEU A 526 8.89 41.26 33.18
CA LEU A 526 9.86 41.80 32.22
C LEU A 526 9.18 42.86 31.29
N ASN A 527 8.00 42.56 30.82
CA ASN A 527 7.23 43.49 29.97
C ASN A 527 6.88 44.78 30.76
N LYS A 528 6.45 44.66 32.01
CA LYS A 528 6.17 45.82 32.86
C LYS A 528 7.40 46.71 33.07
N LEU A 529 8.54 46.07 33.41
CA LEU A 529 9.80 46.79 33.62
C LEU A 529 10.32 47.42 32.33
N ALA A 530 10.22 46.69 31.19
CA ALA A 530 10.58 47.27 29.89
C ALA A 530 9.66 48.42 29.47
N ALA A 531 8.34 48.32 29.75
CA ALA A 531 7.38 49.40 29.47
C ALA A 531 7.68 50.70 30.25
N GLU A 532 8.19 50.59 31.51
CA GLU A 532 8.64 51.75 32.28
C GLU A 532 9.78 52.50 31.56
N TYR A 533 10.77 51.77 31.06
CA TYR A 533 11.86 52.37 30.29
C TYR A 533 11.38 52.92 28.93
N VAL A 534 10.41 52.27 28.28
CA VAL A 534 9.80 52.80 27.05
C VAL A 534 9.11 54.15 27.34
N SER A 535 8.37 54.23 28.43
CA SER A 535 7.70 55.47 28.84
C SER A 535 8.71 56.60 29.15
N LEU A 536 9.81 56.29 29.85
CA LEU A 536 10.87 57.23 30.10
C LEU A 536 11.56 57.71 28.82
N GLY A 537 11.80 56.81 27.89
CA GLY A 537 12.36 57.13 26.56
C GLY A 537 11.43 58.01 25.75
N ALA A 538 10.14 57.69 25.72
CA ALA A 538 9.13 58.46 25.00
C ALA A 538 8.92 59.88 25.62
N ALA A 539 9.00 60.01 26.95
CA ALA A 539 8.93 61.29 27.64
C ALA A 539 10.15 62.19 27.41
N SER A 540 11.30 61.61 27.03
CA SER A 540 12.53 62.36 26.75
C SER A 540 12.48 63.08 25.41
N VAL A 541 11.62 62.64 24.47
CA VAL A 541 11.44 63.18 23.12
C VAL A 541 9.97 63.20 22.80
N ASP A 542 9.42 64.35 22.40
CA ASP A 542 8.04 64.43 21.97
C ASP A 542 7.87 63.67 20.62
N MET A 543 7.39 62.46 20.72
CA MET A 543 7.19 61.53 19.57
C MET A 543 5.84 61.75 18.88
N GLU A 544 4.98 62.59 19.42
CA GLU A 544 3.62 62.82 18.88
C GLU A 544 3.51 64.05 17.95
N THR A 545 4.52 64.94 17.99
CA THR A 545 4.51 66.07 17.05
C THR A 545 4.70 65.59 15.62
N GLU A 546 3.67 65.64 14.85
CA GLU A 546 3.62 65.34 13.41
C GLU A 546 4.44 66.35 12.55
N GLY A 547 5.24 67.16 13.18
CA GLY A 547 6.13 68.14 12.57
C GLY A 547 7.46 67.51 12.16
N ILE A 548 7.64 67.33 10.87
CA ILE A 548 8.81 67.09 10.04
C ILE A 548 9.99 67.99 10.50
N GLY A 549 10.55 67.74 11.65
CA GLY A 549 11.84 68.29 12.06
C GLY A 549 12.79 67.15 12.14
N CYS A 550 13.88 67.16 11.36
CA CYS A 550 15.03 66.26 11.61
C CYS A 550 15.47 66.57 13.02
N LEU A 551 15.15 65.68 13.95
CA LEU A 551 15.71 65.71 15.31
C LEU A 551 17.25 65.64 15.19
N ALA A 552 17.97 66.62 15.79
CA ALA A 552 19.41 66.55 15.76
C ALA A 552 19.89 65.28 16.48
N LYS A 553 20.62 64.45 15.79
CA LYS A 553 21.12 63.13 16.30
C LYS A 553 21.90 63.30 17.63
N ASP A 554 22.54 64.42 17.83
CA ASP A 554 23.36 64.74 19.01
C ASP A 554 22.63 65.41 20.13
N ALA A 555 21.32 65.69 20.01
CA ALA A 555 20.54 66.26 21.07
C ALA A 555 20.54 65.37 22.32
N ILE A 556 20.76 65.95 23.50
CA ILE A 556 20.80 65.21 24.78
C ILE A 556 19.50 64.41 24.96
N ALA A 557 18.37 64.94 24.60
CA ALA A 557 17.08 64.26 24.65
C ALA A 557 17.02 63.01 23.79
N VAL A 558 17.55 63.05 22.56
CA VAL A 558 17.61 61.90 21.65
C VAL A 558 18.51 60.80 22.18
N LYS A 559 19.70 61.16 22.75
CA LYS A 559 20.62 60.18 23.37
C LYS A 559 19.98 59.54 24.62
N ALA A 560 19.26 60.29 25.41
CA ALA A 560 18.55 59.78 26.60
C ALA A 560 17.42 58.82 26.17
N ALA A 561 16.66 59.13 25.10
CA ALA A 561 15.64 58.25 24.62
C ALA A 561 16.19 56.94 24.08
N PHE A 562 17.27 56.95 23.29
CA PHE A 562 17.96 55.72 22.83
C PHE A 562 18.46 54.91 24.03
N ALA A 563 19.11 55.49 25.02
CA ALA A 563 19.59 54.77 26.19
C ALA A 563 18.44 54.05 26.93
N ASN A 564 17.28 54.68 27.06
CA ASN A 564 16.10 54.08 27.71
C ASN A 564 15.51 52.96 26.83
N PHE A 565 15.38 53.13 25.51
CA PHE A 565 14.92 52.06 24.63
C PHE A 565 15.89 50.87 24.61
N ASP A 566 17.21 51.12 24.58
CA ASP A 566 18.22 50.08 24.67
C ASP A 566 18.17 49.35 26.00
N LYS A 567 17.88 50.04 27.09
CA LYS A 567 17.67 49.43 28.40
C LYS A 567 16.43 48.55 28.41
N ALA A 568 15.30 49.05 27.86
CA ALA A 568 14.10 48.25 27.69
C ALA A 568 14.36 46.95 26.88
N LEU A 569 15.11 47.04 25.78
CA LEU A 569 15.48 45.91 24.96
C LEU A 569 16.49 44.97 25.60
N SER A 570 17.34 45.45 26.49
CA SER A 570 18.24 44.62 27.30
C SER A 570 17.48 43.79 28.35
N ILE A 571 16.34 44.31 28.83
CA ILE A 571 15.44 43.62 29.77
C ILE A 571 14.55 42.62 29.05
N ASN A 572 13.88 43.06 27.99
CA ASN A 572 13.09 42.20 27.12
C ASN A 572 13.41 42.46 25.64
N PRO A 573 14.25 41.64 25.00
CA PRO A 573 14.64 41.78 23.61
C PRO A 573 13.47 41.72 22.60
N ASN A 574 12.32 41.21 23.05
CA ASN A 574 11.08 41.10 22.26
C ASN A 574 10.02 42.13 22.70
N CYS A 575 10.41 43.19 23.42
CA CYS A 575 9.50 44.29 23.75
C CYS A 575 9.13 45.08 22.48
N ALA A 576 7.94 44.79 21.92
CA ALA A 576 7.48 45.36 20.66
C ALA A 576 7.43 46.91 20.70
N ASP A 577 6.96 47.48 21.81
CA ASP A 577 6.90 48.93 22.01
C ASP A 577 8.28 49.59 22.00
N ALA A 578 9.26 48.97 22.67
CA ALA A 578 10.64 49.44 22.66
C ALA A 578 11.24 49.46 21.24
N ILE A 579 11.05 48.33 20.52
CA ILE A 579 11.51 48.22 19.13
C ILE A 579 10.80 49.25 18.24
N LEU A 580 9.49 49.42 18.40
CA LEU A 580 8.68 50.38 17.63
C LEU A 580 9.15 51.81 17.94
N CYS A 581 9.28 52.21 19.17
CA CYS A 581 9.69 53.56 19.54
C CYS A 581 11.13 53.86 19.09
N LYS A 582 12.03 52.90 19.20
CA LYS A 582 13.40 53.05 18.70
C LYS A 582 13.42 53.17 17.16
N ALA A 583 12.61 52.38 16.45
CA ALA A 583 12.47 52.47 14.98
C ALA A 583 11.92 53.87 14.54
N LYS A 584 10.90 54.35 15.23
CA LYS A 584 10.35 55.71 14.99
C LYS A 584 11.39 56.81 15.22
N LEU A 585 12.18 56.70 16.29
CA LEU A 585 13.22 57.68 16.61
C LEU A 585 14.34 57.67 15.56
N LEU A 586 14.80 56.46 15.13
CA LEU A 586 15.78 56.34 14.05
C LEU A 586 15.25 56.93 12.74
N ALA A 587 13.98 56.70 12.40
CA ALA A 587 13.38 57.32 11.23
C ALA A 587 13.29 58.85 11.36
N ALA A 588 13.08 59.40 12.59
CA ALA A 588 13.02 60.85 12.81
C ALA A 588 14.40 61.53 12.65
N ILE A 589 15.50 60.86 12.97
CA ILE A 589 16.87 61.37 12.76
C ILE A 589 17.45 61.09 11.38
N GLY A 590 16.66 60.43 10.50
CA GLY A 590 17.07 60.16 9.11
C GLY A 590 17.76 58.81 8.86
N GLU A 591 17.97 57.98 9.87
CA GLU A 591 18.59 56.65 9.76
C GLU A 591 17.53 55.60 9.28
N LEU A 592 17.10 55.72 8.02
CA LEU A 592 15.97 54.96 7.47
C LEU A 592 16.26 53.47 7.37
N ASP A 593 17.47 53.03 7.01
CA ASP A 593 17.86 51.61 6.90
C ASP A 593 17.80 50.92 8.26
N SER A 594 18.36 51.57 9.31
CA SER A 594 18.30 51.07 10.68
C SER A 594 16.84 51.00 11.20
N ALA A 595 16.04 52.01 10.87
CA ALA A 595 14.64 52.05 11.23
C ALA A 595 13.83 50.94 10.54
N LEU A 596 14.08 50.68 9.24
CA LEU A 596 13.46 49.57 8.51
C LEU A 596 13.80 48.21 9.15
N SER A 597 15.08 47.98 9.46
CA SER A 597 15.48 46.70 10.11
C SER A 597 14.72 46.47 11.42
N LEU A 598 14.59 47.50 12.25
CA LEU A 598 13.90 47.38 13.52
C LEU A 598 12.39 47.24 13.38
N ILE A 599 11.76 47.96 12.45
CA ILE A 599 10.30 47.88 12.26
C ILE A 599 9.88 46.51 11.69
N TYR A 600 10.74 45.87 10.87
CA TYR A 600 10.51 44.48 10.46
C TYR A 600 10.58 43.54 11.67
N LYS A 601 11.58 43.71 12.55
CA LYS A 601 11.67 42.93 13.78
C LYS A 601 10.46 43.14 14.68
N ALA A 602 9.97 44.38 14.85
CA ALA A 602 8.76 44.65 15.62
C ALA A 602 7.52 43.95 15.01
N ASN A 603 7.39 43.99 13.68
CA ASN A 603 6.31 43.30 12.99
C ASN A 603 6.37 41.76 13.09
N ASP A 604 7.55 41.17 13.21
CA ASP A 604 7.71 39.74 13.45
C ASP A 604 7.29 39.34 14.88
N VAL A 605 7.51 40.24 15.86
CA VAL A 605 7.08 40.03 17.24
C VAL A 605 5.56 40.19 17.39
N CYS A 606 4.97 41.22 16.75
CA CYS A 606 3.52 41.51 16.80
C CYS A 606 2.99 41.81 15.38
N PRO A 607 2.66 40.78 14.59
CA PRO A 607 2.30 40.96 13.17
C PRO A 607 1.01 41.73 12.90
N ASP A 608 0.08 41.73 13.86
CA ASP A 608 -1.26 42.32 13.74
C ASP A 608 -1.46 43.53 14.66
N ASP A 609 -0.35 44.16 15.12
CA ASP A 609 -0.44 45.42 15.85
C ASP A 609 -0.62 46.61 14.90
N TYR A 610 -1.67 47.40 15.13
CA TYR A 610 -1.97 48.57 14.33
C TYR A 610 -0.83 49.59 14.29
N GLY A 611 -0.27 49.91 15.49
CA GLY A 611 0.78 50.90 15.62
C GLY A 611 2.08 50.54 14.89
N ILE A 612 2.43 49.24 14.90
CA ILE A 612 3.58 48.69 14.19
C ILE A 612 3.33 48.73 12.68
N LEU A 613 2.19 48.23 12.25
CA LEU A 613 1.82 48.21 10.81
C LEU A 613 1.77 49.63 10.22
N PHE A 614 1.21 50.57 10.97
CA PHE A 614 1.15 51.97 10.55
C PHE A 614 2.54 52.63 10.51
N ALA A 615 3.36 52.41 11.53
CA ALA A 615 4.75 52.89 11.55
C ALA A 615 5.59 52.29 10.45
N LYS A 616 5.43 50.99 10.16
CA LYS A 616 6.08 50.30 9.06
C LYS A 616 5.71 50.96 7.72
N GLY A 617 4.43 51.24 7.51
CA GLY A 617 3.98 51.94 6.30
C GLY A 617 4.63 53.32 6.16
N ARG A 618 4.69 54.11 7.23
CA ARG A 618 5.31 55.44 7.26
C ARG A 618 6.82 55.40 7.01
N ILE A 619 7.53 54.49 7.65
CA ILE A 619 8.99 54.35 7.48
C ILE A 619 9.33 53.89 6.06
N SER A 620 8.59 52.87 5.54
CA SER A 620 8.74 52.44 4.15
C SER A 620 8.43 53.54 3.13
N PHE A 621 7.41 54.37 3.38
CA PHE A 621 7.10 55.48 2.52
C PHE A 621 8.22 56.54 2.49
N ARG A 622 8.82 56.86 3.64
CA ARG A 622 9.97 57.76 3.73
C ARG A 622 11.24 57.17 3.08
N ALA A 623 11.37 55.86 3.05
CA ALA A 623 12.47 55.17 2.38
C ALA A 623 12.21 54.92 0.88
N ASP A 624 11.12 55.52 0.32
CA ASP A 624 10.63 55.38 -1.05
C ASP A 624 10.29 53.92 -1.47
N ASP A 625 10.08 53.02 -0.48
CA ASP A 625 9.55 51.66 -0.71
C ASP A 625 8.01 51.68 -0.70
N LEU A 626 7.44 52.22 -1.81
CA LEU A 626 6.01 52.38 -1.97
C LEU A 626 5.22 51.09 -1.93
N PRO A 627 5.69 49.94 -2.51
CA PRO A 627 4.96 48.65 -2.44
C PRO A 627 4.76 48.18 -1.00
N THR A 628 5.83 48.22 -0.19
CA THR A 628 5.74 47.83 1.24
C THR A 628 4.90 48.79 2.06
N ALA A 629 4.95 50.10 1.78
CA ALA A 629 4.15 51.10 2.42
C ALA A 629 2.64 50.85 2.17
N ILE A 630 2.23 50.69 0.92
CA ILE A 630 0.85 50.38 0.55
C ILE A 630 0.37 49.11 1.22
N LYS A 631 1.18 48.04 1.19
CA LYS A 631 0.84 46.76 1.81
C LYS A 631 0.62 46.89 3.32
N SER A 632 1.47 47.65 3.97
CA SER A 632 1.43 47.86 5.43
C SER A 632 0.20 48.69 5.83
N PHE A 633 -0.10 49.77 5.14
CA PHE A 633 -1.29 50.58 5.40
C PHE A 633 -2.59 49.82 5.13
N LYS A 634 -2.65 48.98 4.06
CA LYS A 634 -3.80 48.09 3.81
C LYS A 634 -3.98 47.04 4.91
N LYS A 635 -2.91 46.55 5.49
CA LYS A 635 -2.99 45.69 6.67
C LYS A 635 -3.48 46.41 7.90
N ALA A 636 -2.93 47.61 8.17
CA ALA A 636 -3.38 48.45 9.29
C ALA A 636 -4.87 48.73 9.24
N ILE A 637 -5.42 49.02 8.06
CA ILE A 637 -6.87 49.23 7.85
C ILE A 637 -7.67 47.94 8.16
N LYS A 638 -7.12 46.77 7.89
CA LYS A 638 -7.79 45.51 8.24
C LYS A 638 -7.89 45.30 9.74
N VAL A 639 -6.86 45.71 10.48
CA VAL A 639 -6.83 45.64 11.95
C VAL A 639 -7.78 46.67 12.57
N ASP A 640 -7.68 47.94 12.14
CA ASP A 640 -8.59 48.96 12.57
C ASP A 640 -9.29 49.59 11.35
N LYS A 641 -10.54 49.20 11.15
CA LYS A 641 -11.39 49.68 10.01
C LYS A 641 -11.85 51.11 10.16
N GLN A 642 -11.73 51.70 11.34
CA GLN A 642 -12.14 53.09 11.61
C GLN A 642 -10.97 54.06 11.57
N ALA A 643 -9.75 53.59 11.47
CA ALA A 643 -8.56 54.43 11.41
C ALA A 643 -8.51 55.26 10.12
N ILE A 644 -8.49 56.60 10.26
CA ILE A 644 -8.42 57.54 9.15
C ILE A 644 -6.99 57.67 8.59
N LYS A 645 -5.99 57.72 9.47
CA LYS A 645 -4.59 57.98 9.11
C LYS A 645 -4.03 57.06 8.02
N PRO A 646 -4.24 55.73 8.03
CA PRO A 646 -3.74 54.86 6.94
C PRO A 646 -4.38 55.18 5.58
N HIS A 647 -5.65 55.64 5.56
CA HIS A 647 -6.33 56.05 4.33
C HIS A 647 -5.73 57.35 3.80
N GLU A 648 -5.39 58.32 4.67
CA GLU A 648 -4.70 59.54 4.31
C GLU A 648 -3.34 59.27 3.68
N MET A 649 -2.56 58.38 4.28
CA MET A 649 -1.26 57.97 3.72
C MET A 649 -1.41 57.26 2.37
N LEU A 650 -2.42 56.40 2.21
CA LEU A 650 -2.68 55.74 0.92
C LEU A 650 -3.09 56.76 -0.14
N TYR A 651 -3.92 57.76 0.24
CA TYR A 651 -4.26 58.86 -0.66
C TYR A 651 -3.04 59.62 -1.13
N GLU A 652 -2.15 60.04 -0.21
CA GLU A 652 -0.89 60.73 -0.52
C GLU A 652 0.02 59.90 -1.44
N ILE A 653 0.11 58.60 -1.21
CA ILE A 653 0.91 57.71 -2.07
C ILE A 653 0.33 57.60 -3.47
N TYR A 654 -0.98 57.37 -3.60
CA TYR A 654 -1.63 57.21 -4.90
C TYR A 654 -1.63 58.52 -5.71
N ASP A 655 -1.78 59.66 -5.05
CA ASP A 655 -1.65 61.00 -5.67
C ASP A 655 -0.21 61.21 -6.17
N LYS A 656 0.80 60.94 -5.37
CA LYS A 656 2.22 61.04 -5.74
C LYS A 656 2.61 60.19 -6.97
N ILE A 657 1.99 59.05 -7.17
CA ILE A 657 2.31 58.12 -8.30
C ILE A 657 1.32 58.26 -9.47
N GLY A 658 0.40 59.26 -9.43
CA GLY A 658 -0.52 59.53 -10.52
C GLY A 658 -1.62 58.49 -10.71
N LEU A 659 -2.04 57.81 -9.65
CA LEU A 659 -3.15 56.84 -9.65
C LEU A 659 -4.44 57.51 -9.14
N ASP A 660 -4.96 58.49 -9.88
CA ASP A 660 -6.06 59.36 -9.49
C ASP A 660 -7.32 58.58 -9.06
N GLU A 661 -7.66 57.49 -9.76
CA GLU A 661 -8.83 56.67 -9.43
C GLU A 661 -8.72 56.02 -8.03
N PHE A 662 -7.54 55.59 -7.65
CA PHE A 662 -7.29 55.01 -6.32
C PHE A 662 -7.23 56.10 -5.24
N ALA A 663 -6.65 57.27 -5.56
CA ALA A 663 -6.61 58.43 -4.68
C ALA A 663 -8.03 58.92 -4.37
N ASP A 664 -8.90 59.08 -5.35
CA ASP A 664 -10.29 59.50 -5.17
C ASP A 664 -11.11 58.52 -4.31
N ARG A 665 -10.88 57.22 -4.49
CA ARG A 665 -11.49 56.18 -3.63
C ARG A 665 -11.08 56.33 -2.18
N GLU A 666 -9.81 56.56 -1.90
CA GLU A 666 -9.32 56.74 -0.53
C GLU A 666 -9.85 58.07 0.04
N ARG A 667 -9.93 59.16 -0.73
CA ARG A 667 -10.51 60.44 -0.33
C ARG A 667 -11.98 60.30 0.09
N ALA A 668 -12.78 59.59 -0.70
CA ALA A 668 -14.19 59.33 -0.36
C ALA A 668 -14.32 58.51 0.97
N LYS A 669 -13.42 57.58 1.24
CA LYS A 669 -13.40 56.83 2.51
C LYS A 669 -13.05 57.74 3.69
N ILE A 670 -12.03 58.60 3.54
CA ILE A 670 -11.62 59.56 4.55
C ILE A 670 -12.78 60.47 4.94
N GLU A 671 -13.50 61.04 3.95
CA GLU A 671 -14.65 61.87 4.22
C GLU A 671 -15.78 61.13 4.95
N LYS A 672 -16.03 59.88 4.55
CA LYS A 672 -17.04 59.02 5.21
C LYS A 672 -16.66 58.75 6.68
N LEU A 673 -15.40 58.42 6.95
CA LEU A 673 -14.91 58.14 8.30
C LEU A 673 -14.94 59.40 9.16
N ARG A 674 -14.50 60.57 8.67
CA ARG A 674 -14.56 61.83 9.38
C ARG A 674 -16.00 62.24 9.73
N LYS A 675 -16.98 62.03 8.82
CA LYS A 675 -18.40 62.21 9.10
C LYS A 675 -18.92 61.27 10.19
N ALA A 676 -18.46 60.05 10.20
CA ALA A 676 -18.83 59.06 11.23
C ALA A 676 -18.26 59.47 12.60
N GLU A 677 -16.99 59.89 12.65
CA GLU A 677 -16.32 60.34 13.89
C GLU A 677 -17.00 61.60 14.48
N SER A 678 -17.38 62.56 13.62
CA SER A 678 -18.11 63.77 14.06
C SER A 678 -19.53 63.48 14.59
N ARG A 679 -20.16 62.37 14.15
CA ARG A 679 -21.48 61.93 14.67
C ARG A 679 -21.34 61.17 16.01
N MET A 680 -20.22 60.56 16.32
CA MET A 680 -19.96 59.90 17.61
C MET A 680 -19.53 60.88 18.70
N LYS A 681 -18.97 62.07 18.33
CA LYS A 681 -18.61 63.14 19.26
C LYS A 681 -19.77 64.12 19.60
N LYS A 682 -20.91 64.02 18.93
CA LYS A 682 -22.21 64.65 19.28
C LYS A 682 -23.10 63.65 20.01
#